data_239391911bf1b89a23529dfc2093bb95
#
_entry.id   239391911bf1b89a23529dfc2093bb95
#
_cell.length_a   1.000
_cell.length_b   1.000
_cell.length_c   1.000
_cell.angle_alpha   90.00
_cell.angle_beta   90.00
_cell.angle_gamma   90.00
#
_symmetry.space_group_name_H-M   'P 1'
#
loop_
_entity.id
_entity.type
_entity.pdbx_description
1 polymer ?
#
loop_
_entity_poly.entity_id
_entity_poly.type
_entity_poly.pdbx_seq_one_letter_code
_entity_poly.pdbx_strand_id
1 'polypeptide(L)'
;MSEIQARAAGASVQPPLSQAVGYVIVVVLGLIIAGADKAVMMVITKILKKTTGEDNKKTEMFMTANRTVRTGLTASAVISSWLWTTAMLGASFVGYDYGVAGPFWFAAGCSPMIVFFALIGISYKRKIPDAHTSLEVVRIRYGRIAHAVFMTLCLINNIFACANMLLGAAAVISAITGMHIIAATFLLPVGVTVYTFVGGIKATFLTDYFHTAIILIIACYLSVKAFTFEEVGSIGKLYELVQAAAQRHPVSGNQDGTYLTMTSKGAILFGILHICSNFGLVIMDTSYFIKAFSAAPSSVVPGYTIGGIAYFAIPWALGTIMSSLALGLENTASFPTYPRRMTSTEVSNGLVLPYAAMTIAGKGGAAAVLLITFMAVTSTLSAQVIAVSSILSFDVYREYINRAASDRDIIRASHFGVIFFAAFSAGFSTMLHYVGIDLGWTLYMLGVVTCPGIFPMAFTILWRRQSRAAAILSPILGMATGIGVWLGTAQHFYGAVSVSSTGQILPCVYGTVASAFSPIVYSVLITLVKPQRYDWAEFRKEKLGLERLDSDSDITVNGQGSEEQQNRTSFDPQELKRWGRIAAFWSIATFLGHWVLWPLPMYGSKYVFGKGFFTAWVIVGIIWLWITMLVAIFYPLLDGGMQQMLQISRALRGRREAVTSTSLPSVNNDSPEVFRVNEKS
;
A
#
# COMPACT_ATOMS: atom_id res chain seq x y z
N MET A 1 -33.33 -4.60 -32.88
CA MET A 1 -33.02 -5.48 -31.74
C MET A 1 -33.11 -4.64 -30.48
N SER A 2 -33.92 -5.04 -29.46
CA SER A 2 -33.95 -4.31 -28.21
C SER A 2 -32.58 -4.43 -27.50
N GLU A 3 -32.23 -3.43 -26.69
CA GLU A 3 -30.96 -3.44 -25.93
C GLU A 3 -30.83 -4.71 -25.05
N ILE A 4 -31.94 -5.22 -24.54
CA ILE A 4 -32.03 -6.49 -23.78
C ILE A 4 -31.69 -7.68 -24.67
N GLN A 5 -32.16 -7.73 -25.92
CA GLN A 5 -31.84 -8.82 -26.86
C GLN A 5 -30.38 -8.81 -27.29
N ALA A 6 -29.78 -7.61 -27.44
CA ALA A 6 -28.34 -7.48 -27.72
C ALA A 6 -27.48 -7.97 -26.53
N ARG A 7 -27.87 -7.64 -25.29
CA ARG A 7 -27.22 -8.13 -24.08
C ARG A 7 -27.33 -9.64 -23.90
N ALA A 8 -28.50 -10.22 -24.20
CA ALA A 8 -28.71 -11.67 -24.17
C ALA A 8 -27.84 -12.42 -25.20
N ALA A 9 -27.51 -11.78 -26.34
CA ALA A 9 -26.62 -12.33 -27.36
C ALA A 9 -25.11 -12.22 -27.02
N GLY A 10 -24.74 -11.81 -25.78
CA GLY A 10 -23.35 -11.71 -25.34
C GLY A 10 -22.64 -10.42 -25.74
N ALA A 11 -23.38 -9.40 -26.18
CA ALA A 11 -22.81 -8.10 -26.47
C ALA A 11 -22.19 -7.43 -25.22
N SER A 12 -21.10 -6.70 -25.39
CA SER A 12 -20.46 -5.94 -24.34
C SER A 12 -21.41 -4.90 -23.72
N VAL A 13 -21.29 -4.69 -22.42
CA VAL A 13 -22.04 -3.65 -21.70
C VAL A 13 -21.70 -2.28 -22.33
N GLN A 14 -22.72 -1.51 -22.66
CA GLN A 14 -22.50 -0.15 -23.20
C GLN A 14 -21.96 0.76 -22.10
N PRO A 15 -20.85 1.50 -22.36
CA PRO A 15 -20.29 2.42 -21.40
C PRO A 15 -21.31 3.50 -21.01
N PRO A 16 -21.58 3.73 -19.71
CA PRO A 16 -22.54 4.73 -19.26
C PRO A 16 -22.06 6.18 -19.43
N LEU A 17 -20.74 6.37 -19.52
CA LEU A 17 -20.10 7.68 -19.71
C LEU A 17 -19.44 7.71 -21.10
N SER A 18 -19.27 8.91 -21.64
CA SER A 18 -18.58 9.08 -22.92
C SER A 18 -17.06 8.98 -22.78
N GLN A 19 -16.37 8.64 -23.85
CA GLN A 19 -14.90 8.63 -23.92
C GLN A 19 -14.29 9.97 -23.49
N ALA A 20 -14.94 11.10 -23.83
CA ALA A 20 -14.48 12.42 -23.43
C ALA A 20 -14.37 12.56 -21.91
N VAL A 21 -15.30 12.00 -21.14
CA VAL A 21 -15.25 11.99 -19.66
C VAL A 21 -14.03 11.19 -19.18
N GLY A 22 -13.72 10.06 -19.81
CA GLY A 22 -12.53 9.27 -19.49
C GLY A 22 -11.25 10.09 -19.68
N TYR A 23 -11.09 10.71 -20.85
CA TYR A 23 -9.93 11.56 -21.11
C TYR A 23 -9.85 12.78 -20.18
N VAL A 24 -10.97 13.43 -19.88
CA VAL A 24 -11.01 14.57 -18.94
C VAL A 24 -10.55 14.15 -17.55
N ILE A 25 -11.06 13.03 -17.03
CA ILE A 25 -10.65 12.58 -15.68
C ILE A 25 -9.20 12.12 -15.67
N VAL A 26 -8.77 11.32 -16.62
CA VAL A 26 -7.41 10.77 -16.61
C VAL A 26 -6.36 11.85 -16.90
N VAL A 27 -6.60 12.74 -17.85
CA VAL A 27 -5.60 13.74 -18.26
C VAL A 27 -5.80 15.05 -17.54
N VAL A 28 -6.99 15.67 -17.64
CA VAL A 28 -7.21 17.04 -17.15
C VAL A 28 -7.20 17.06 -15.63
N LEU A 29 -7.91 16.13 -14.95
CA LEU A 29 -7.90 16.05 -13.50
C LEU A 29 -6.49 15.69 -12.99
N GLY A 30 -5.78 14.78 -13.67
CA GLY A 30 -4.39 14.44 -13.34
C GLY A 30 -3.46 15.66 -13.42
N LEU A 31 -3.59 16.48 -14.47
CA LEU A 31 -2.81 17.72 -14.61
C LEU A 31 -3.24 18.82 -13.64
N ILE A 32 -4.54 18.92 -13.30
CA ILE A 32 -5.03 19.85 -12.27
C ILE A 32 -4.43 19.50 -10.91
N ILE A 33 -4.45 18.21 -10.51
CA ILE A 33 -3.84 17.76 -9.26
C ILE A 33 -2.35 18.06 -9.28
N ALA A 34 -1.65 17.73 -10.37
CA ALA A 34 -0.22 18.01 -10.52
C ALA A 34 0.08 19.52 -10.46
N GLY A 35 -0.75 20.35 -11.08
CA GLY A 35 -0.62 21.81 -11.05
C GLY A 35 -0.91 22.41 -9.67
N ALA A 36 -1.95 21.93 -9.00
CA ALA A 36 -2.30 22.34 -7.64
C ALA A 36 -1.20 21.94 -6.66
N ASP A 37 -0.71 20.70 -6.74
CA ASP A 37 0.38 20.21 -5.91
C ASP A 37 1.66 21.02 -6.13
N LYS A 38 2.03 21.29 -7.37
CA LYS A 38 3.17 22.16 -7.72
C LYS A 38 3.01 23.56 -7.10
N ALA A 39 1.83 24.17 -7.21
CA ALA A 39 1.58 25.50 -6.65
C ALA A 39 1.68 25.48 -5.13
N VAL A 40 1.04 24.51 -4.47
CA VAL A 40 1.09 24.32 -3.01
C VAL A 40 2.53 24.05 -2.56
N MET A 41 3.25 23.16 -3.22
CA MET A 41 4.65 22.85 -2.89
C MET A 41 5.58 24.04 -3.10
N MET A 42 5.41 24.84 -4.15
CA MET A 42 6.20 26.07 -4.34
C MET A 42 5.96 27.08 -3.20
N VAL A 43 4.70 27.25 -2.79
CA VAL A 43 4.35 28.14 -1.68
C VAL A 43 4.91 27.60 -0.36
N ILE A 44 4.65 26.33 -0.05
CA ILE A 44 5.13 25.68 1.17
C ILE A 44 6.67 25.72 1.23
N THR A 45 7.37 25.38 0.15
CA THR A 45 8.85 25.39 0.11
C THR A 45 9.40 26.80 0.35
N LYS A 46 8.81 27.84 -0.27
CA LYS A 46 9.24 29.24 -0.03
C LYS A 46 9.02 29.67 1.42
N ILE A 47 7.92 29.27 2.03
CA ILE A 47 7.60 29.61 3.41
C ILE A 47 8.49 28.82 4.37
N LEU A 48 8.61 27.50 4.20
CA LEU A 48 9.45 26.65 5.05
C LEU A 48 10.92 27.04 4.96
N LYS A 49 11.43 27.40 3.77
CA LYS A 49 12.78 27.91 3.65
C LYS A 49 13.02 29.19 4.45
N LYS A 50 12.00 30.05 4.58
CA LYS A 50 12.08 31.29 5.39
C LYS A 50 11.88 31.07 6.88
N THR A 51 11.05 30.08 7.27
CA THR A 51 10.65 29.85 8.67
C THR A 51 11.46 28.78 9.36
N THR A 52 11.79 27.69 8.68
CA THR A 52 12.47 26.51 9.26
C THR A 52 13.81 26.18 8.60
N GLY A 53 14.20 26.92 7.53
CA GLY A 53 15.43 26.63 6.78
C GLY A 53 15.38 25.40 5.89
N GLU A 54 14.21 24.73 5.76
CA GLU A 54 14.04 23.55 4.94
C GLU A 54 14.14 23.87 3.44
N ASP A 55 15.04 23.20 2.71
CA ASP A 55 15.25 23.42 1.28
C ASP A 55 15.06 22.10 0.49
N ASN A 56 14.05 22.04 -0.38
CA ASN A 56 13.76 20.89 -1.25
C ASN A 56 14.88 20.61 -2.29
N LYS A 57 15.88 21.47 -2.38
CA LYS A 57 17.08 21.22 -3.21
C LYS A 57 18.09 20.28 -2.55
N LYS A 58 17.91 20.01 -1.24
CA LYS A 58 18.70 19.01 -0.52
C LYS A 58 18.09 17.63 -0.72
N THR A 59 18.94 16.65 -1.00
CA THR A 59 18.51 15.25 -1.23
C THR A 59 17.75 14.68 -0.05
N GLU A 60 18.19 14.93 1.18
CA GLU A 60 17.53 14.46 2.41
C GLU A 60 16.08 14.97 2.50
N MET A 61 15.85 16.26 2.18
CA MET A 61 14.52 16.84 2.18
C MET A 61 13.63 16.27 1.07
N PHE A 62 14.19 16.10 -0.13
CA PHE A 62 13.48 15.60 -1.30
C PHE A 62 13.04 14.13 -1.13
N MET A 63 13.91 13.28 -0.54
CA MET A 63 13.73 11.83 -0.47
C MET A 63 13.15 11.34 0.87
N THR A 64 13.44 12.00 2.00
CA THR A 64 13.05 11.55 3.34
C THR A 64 12.23 12.58 4.14
N ALA A 65 11.93 13.75 3.56
CA ALA A 65 11.23 14.85 4.25
C ALA A 65 11.87 15.22 5.59
N ASN A 66 13.21 15.20 5.69
CA ASN A 66 13.99 15.42 6.92
C ASN A 66 13.55 14.55 8.12
N ARG A 67 12.86 13.42 7.88
CA ARG A 67 12.40 12.45 8.91
C ARG A 67 11.49 13.08 9.97
N THR A 68 10.67 14.06 9.57
CA THR A 68 9.83 14.87 10.49
C THR A 68 8.33 14.62 10.33
N VAL A 69 7.91 13.68 9.49
CA VAL A 69 6.49 13.43 9.23
C VAL A 69 5.79 12.90 10.50
N ARG A 70 4.70 13.54 10.89
CA ARG A 70 3.95 13.22 12.11
C ARG A 70 3.02 12.03 11.93
N THR A 71 2.47 11.52 13.03
CA THR A 71 1.65 10.30 13.10
C THR A 71 0.42 10.35 12.20
N GLY A 72 -0.36 11.42 12.26
CA GLY A 72 -1.59 11.53 11.49
C GLY A 72 -1.36 11.46 9.98
N LEU A 73 -0.37 12.22 9.49
CA LEU A 73 -0.01 12.20 8.07
C LEU A 73 0.62 10.88 7.66
N THR A 74 1.42 10.25 8.56
CA THR A 74 1.97 8.90 8.33
C THR A 74 0.85 7.87 8.23
N ALA A 75 -0.15 7.89 9.11
CA ALA A 75 -1.28 6.96 9.08
C ALA A 75 -2.09 7.12 7.79
N SER A 76 -2.43 8.35 7.39
CA SER A 76 -3.14 8.62 6.14
C SER A 76 -2.34 8.15 4.92
N ALA A 77 -1.04 8.41 4.87
CA ALA A 77 -0.18 7.94 3.79
C ALA A 77 -0.01 6.42 3.76
N VAL A 78 -0.03 5.75 4.92
CA VAL A 78 -0.05 4.28 5.00
C VAL A 78 -1.36 3.73 4.44
N ILE A 79 -2.52 4.27 4.84
CA ILE A 79 -3.82 3.89 4.27
C ILE A 79 -3.79 4.06 2.75
N SER A 80 -3.36 5.23 2.27
CA SER A 80 -3.28 5.55 0.84
C SER A 80 -2.41 4.56 0.06
N SER A 81 -1.25 4.18 0.60
CA SER A 81 -0.33 3.24 -0.04
C SER A 81 -0.91 1.84 -0.24
N TRP A 82 -1.90 1.47 0.57
CA TRP A 82 -2.60 0.19 0.49
C TRP A 82 -3.94 0.28 -0.22
N LEU A 83 -4.46 1.50 -0.46
CA LEU A 83 -5.66 1.73 -1.25
C LEU A 83 -5.39 1.57 -2.75
N TRP A 84 -4.86 0.41 -3.10
CA TRP A 84 -4.70 0.03 -4.48
C TRP A 84 -6.07 -0.11 -5.15
N THR A 85 -6.09 0.01 -6.45
CA THR A 85 -7.27 -0.32 -7.25
C THR A 85 -7.80 -1.70 -6.89
N THR A 86 -6.90 -2.67 -6.71
CA THR A 86 -7.19 -4.03 -6.26
C THR A 86 -7.80 -4.13 -4.86
N ALA A 87 -7.54 -3.20 -3.96
CA ALA A 87 -8.16 -3.24 -2.63
C ALA A 87 -9.68 -3.13 -2.69
N MET A 88 -10.19 -2.40 -3.65
CA MET A 88 -11.64 -2.21 -3.86
C MET A 88 -12.19 -3.16 -4.91
N LEU A 89 -11.57 -3.22 -6.07
CA LEU A 89 -12.00 -4.07 -7.18
C LEU A 89 -11.81 -5.55 -6.86
N GLY A 90 -10.63 -5.91 -6.33
CA GLY A 90 -10.30 -7.28 -5.94
C GLY A 90 -11.14 -7.80 -4.78
N ALA A 91 -11.36 -6.98 -3.74
CA ALA A 91 -12.24 -7.38 -2.65
C ALA A 91 -13.67 -7.65 -3.11
N SER A 92 -14.17 -6.85 -4.07
CA SER A 92 -15.51 -7.04 -4.62
C SER A 92 -15.59 -8.29 -5.51
N PHE A 93 -14.55 -8.57 -6.32
CA PHE A 93 -14.57 -9.76 -7.15
C PHE A 93 -14.46 -11.05 -6.32
N VAL A 94 -13.57 -11.13 -5.32
CA VAL A 94 -13.51 -12.31 -4.45
C VAL A 94 -14.77 -12.47 -3.60
N GLY A 95 -15.48 -11.37 -3.32
CA GLY A 95 -16.80 -11.41 -2.69
C GLY A 95 -17.88 -11.96 -3.62
N TYR A 96 -17.79 -11.69 -4.91
CA TYR A 96 -18.69 -12.26 -5.92
C TYR A 96 -18.44 -13.76 -6.09
N ASP A 97 -17.16 -14.19 -6.10
CA ASP A 97 -16.80 -15.59 -6.27
C ASP A 97 -17.08 -16.44 -5.02
N TYR A 98 -16.80 -15.91 -3.82
CA TYR A 98 -16.78 -16.71 -2.58
C TYR A 98 -17.79 -16.25 -1.52
N GLY A 99 -18.54 -15.17 -1.77
CA GLY A 99 -19.46 -14.58 -0.79
C GLY A 99 -18.77 -13.72 0.26
N VAL A 100 -19.42 -13.54 1.43
CA VAL A 100 -18.97 -12.66 2.51
C VAL A 100 -17.58 -12.98 3.06
N ALA A 101 -17.12 -14.23 2.91
CA ALA A 101 -15.80 -14.66 3.31
C ALA A 101 -14.69 -14.01 2.45
N GLY A 102 -14.94 -13.77 1.15
CA GLY A 102 -13.95 -13.21 0.24
C GLY A 102 -13.39 -11.86 0.69
N PRO A 103 -14.21 -10.81 0.84
CA PRO A 103 -13.78 -9.49 1.31
C PRO A 103 -13.15 -9.50 2.71
N PHE A 104 -13.63 -10.37 3.59
CA PHE A 104 -13.04 -10.53 4.92
C PHE A 104 -11.61 -11.07 4.84
N TRP A 105 -11.39 -12.16 4.11
CA TRP A 105 -10.06 -12.73 3.94
C TRP A 105 -9.12 -11.82 3.15
N PHE A 106 -9.66 -11.00 2.23
CA PHE A 106 -8.89 -9.94 1.58
C PHE A 106 -8.35 -8.94 2.61
N ALA A 107 -9.22 -8.38 3.45
CA ALA A 107 -8.86 -7.43 4.49
C ALA A 107 -7.89 -8.04 5.52
N ALA A 108 -8.17 -9.27 5.97
CA ALA A 108 -7.35 -10.01 6.90
C ALA A 108 -5.96 -10.37 6.33
N GLY A 109 -5.83 -10.52 5.03
CA GLY A 109 -4.54 -10.73 4.37
C GLY A 109 -3.64 -9.50 4.33
N CYS A 110 -4.20 -8.28 4.42
CA CYS A 110 -3.44 -7.03 4.34
C CYS A 110 -3.14 -6.41 5.71
N SER A 111 -4.19 -6.19 6.52
CA SER A 111 -4.12 -5.38 7.74
C SER A 111 -3.03 -5.84 8.74
N PRO A 112 -2.90 -7.13 9.10
CA PRO A 112 -1.85 -7.57 10.01
C PRO A 112 -0.44 -7.33 9.46
N MET A 113 -0.25 -7.40 8.15
CA MET A 113 1.05 -7.20 7.52
C MET A 113 1.47 -5.73 7.53
N ILE A 114 0.52 -4.82 7.38
CA ILE A 114 0.76 -3.37 7.53
C ILE A 114 1.21 -3.07 8.96
N VAL A 115 0.51 -3.60 9.96
CA VAL A 115 0.87 -3.41 11.38
C VAL A 115 2.21 -4.07 11.70
N PHE A 116 2.48 -5.27 11.16
CA PHE A 116 3.76 -5.95 11.35
C PHE A 116 4.93 -5.12 10.78
N PHE A 117 4.73 -4.38 9.72
CA PHE A 117 5.77 -3.52 9.18
C PHE A 117 6.22 -2.42 10.15
N ALA A 118 5.37 -1.99 11.09
CA ALA A 118 5.78 -1.08 12.16
C ALA A 118 6.96 -1.64 12.98
N LEU A 119 6.96 -2.95 13.24
CA LEU A 119 8.05 -3.63 13.96
C LEU A 119 9.35 -3.64 13.14
N ILE A 120 9.24 -3.84 11.83
CA ILE A 120 10.38 -3.79 10.92
C ILE A 120 10.90 -2.35 10.84
N GLY A 121 10.05 -1.37 10.55
CA GLY A 121 10.43 0.05 10.42
C GLY A 121 11.11 0.61 11.67
N ILE A 122 10.57 0.34 12.87
CA ILE A 122 11.22 0.80 14.11
C ILE A 122 12.54 0.06 14.39
N SER A 123 12.67 -1.19 13.93
CA SER A 123 13.92 -1.95 14.06
C SER A 123 15.02 -1.39 13.17
N TYR A 124 14.67 -0.93 11.95
CA TYR A 124 15.59 -0.20 11.08
C TYR A 124 16.02 1.12 11.72
N LYS A 125 15.07 1.97 12.13
CA LYS A 125 15.39 3.25 12.79
C LYS A 125 16.29 3.11 14.02
N ARG A 126 16.11 2.04 14.79
CA ARG A 126 16.93 1.77 15.98
C ARG A 126 18.37 1.40 15.63
N LYS A 127 18.58 0.64 14.53
CA LYS A 127 19.90 0.11 14.18
C LYS A 127 20.64 1.00 13.20
N ILE A 128 19.91 1.61 12.26
CA ILE A 128 20.49 2.44 11.18
C ILE A 128 19.57 3.65 10.97
N PRO A 129 19.66 4.67 11.85
CA PRO A 129 18.77 5.83 11.77
C PRO A 129 18.94 6.63 10.47
N ASP A 130 20.13 6.59 9.85
CA ASP A 130 20.49 7.43 8.69
C ASP A 130 20.27 6.73 7.34
N ALA A 131 19.73 5.50 7.30
CA ALA A 131 19.45 4.80 6.07
C ALA A 131 18.40 5.53 5.21
N HIS A 132 18.60 5.56 3.89
CA HIS A 132 17.67 6.09 2.90
C HIS A 132 16.86 4.98 2.23
N THR A 133 17.51 3.83 2.00
CA THR A 133 16.87 2.64 1.45
C THR A 133 17.16 1.40 2.31
N SER A 134 16.27 0.43 2.27
CA SER A 134 16.52 -0.88 2.89
C SER A 134 17.67 -1.63 2.21
N LEU A 135 17.93 -1.32 0.95
CA LEU A 135 18.96 -1.93 0.14
C LEU A 135 20.37 -1.50 0.58
N GLU A 136 20.55 -0.23 1.02
CA GLU A 136 21.80 0.22 1.63
C GLU A 136 22.21 -0.67 2.81
N VAL A 137 21.24 -1.10 3.62
CA VAL A 137 21.46 -1.98 4.78
C VAL A 137 21.95 -3.36 4.36
N VAL A 138 21.37 -3.91 3.29
CA VAL A 138 21.83 -5.17 2.69
C VAL A 138 23.26 -5.05 2.17
N ARG A 139 23.55 -3.94 1.50
CA ARG A 139 24.90 -3.65 0.96
C ARG A 139 25.95 -3.58 2.06
N ILE A 140 25.67 -2.84 3.13
CA ILE A 140 26.58 -2.70 4.27
C ILE A 140 26.88 -4.06 4.89
N ARG A 141 25.87 -4.89 5.09
CA ARG A 141 26.03 -6.17 5.77
C ARG A 141 26.64 -7.27 4.91
N TYR A 142 26.22 -7.40 3.65
CA TYR A 142 26.55 -8.54 2.80
C TYR A 142 27.34 -8.19 1.54
N GLY A 143 27.51 -6.90 1.26
CA GLY A 143 28.24 -6.41 0.10
C GLY A 143 27.44 -6.40 -1.20
N ARG A 144 28.14 -6.08 -2.31
CA ARG A 144 27.52 -5.73 -3.60
C ARG A 144 26.69 -6.82 -4.25
N ILE A 145 27.07 -8.10 -4.13
CA ILE A 145 26.34 -9.21 -4.78
C ILE A 145 24.96 -9.37 -4.13
N ALA A 146 24.90 -9.39 -2.78
CA ALA A 146 23.62 -9.43 -2.08
C ALA A 146 22.75 -8.21 -2.39
N HIS A 147 23.36 -7.02 -2.43
CA HIS A 147 22.69 -5.79 -2.82
C HIS A 147 22.02 -5.90 -4.21
N ALA A 148 22.75 -6.39 -5.22
CA ALA A 148 22.20 -6.60 -6.55
C ALA A 148 21.04 -7.60 -6.58
N VAL A 149 21.13 -8.70 -5.83
CA VAL A 149 20.05 -9.70 -5.74
C VAL A 149 18.79 -9.07 -5.14
N PHE A 150 18.91 -8.40 -3.99
CA PHE A 150 17.75 -7.78 -3.36
C PHE A 150 17.19 -6.61 -4.16
N MET A 151 18.04 -5.82 -4.82
CA MET A 151 17.62 -4.77 -5.74
C MET A 151 16.79 -5.33 -6.88
N THR A 152 17.20 -6.45 -7.47
CA THR A 152 16.43 -7.14 -8.51
C THR A 152 15.08 -7.61 -8.00
N LEU A 153 15.01 -8.20 -6.80
CA LEU A 153 13.75 -8.64 -6.20
C LEU A 153 12.82 -7.46 -5.91
N CYS A 154 13.33 -6.36 -5.38
CA CYS A 154 12.55 -5.13 -5.16
C CYS A 154 12.01 -4.55 -6.47
N LEU A 155 12.82 -4.55 -7.53
CA LEU A 155 12.39 -4.08 -8.85
C LEU A 155 11.28 -4.98 -9.43
N ILE A 156 11.43 -6.31 -9.36
CA ILE A 156 10.40 -7.27 -9.76
C ILE A 156 9.10 -7.00 -9.00
N ASN A 157 9.18 -6.84 -7.69
CA ASN A 157 8.03 -6.50 -6.85
C ASN A 157 7.32 -5.23 -7.34
N ASN A 158 8.05 -4.14 -7.53
CA ASN A 158 7.48 -2.86 -7.92
C ASN A 158 6.90 -2.89 -9.35
N ILE A 159 7.51 -3.63 -10.27
CA ILE A 159 7.01 -3.81 -11.65
C ILE A 159 5.66 -4.53 -11.64
N PHE A 160 5.56 -5.67 -10.95
CA PHE A 160 4.30 -6.42 -10.88
C PHE A 160 3.22 -5.71 -10.07
N ALA A 161 3.59 -4.98 -9.01
CA ALA A 161 2.67 -4.12 -8.27
C ALA A 161 2.06 -3.03 -9.17
N CYS A 162 2.89 -2.33 -9.96
CA CYS A 162 2.41 -1.33 -10.91
C CYS A 162 1.53 -1.95 -12.00
N ALA A 163 1.94 -3.10 -12.55
CA ALA A 163 1.17 -3.79 -13.57
C ALA A 163 -0.23 -4.20 -13.08
N ASN A 164 -0.31 -4.76 -11.87
CA ASN A 164 -1.57 -5.13 -11.24
C ASN A 164 -2.52 -3.92 -11.11
N MET A 165 -2.01 -2.78 -10.66
CA MET A 165 -2.80 -1.55 -10.51
C MET A 165 -3.25 -0.99 -11.87
N LEU A 166 -2.35 -0.93 -12.85
CA LEU A 166 -2.66 -0.36 -14.16
C LEU A 166 -3.63 -1.21 -14.97
N LEU A 167 -3.49 -2.55 -14.92
CA LEU A 167 -4.42 -3.48 -15.59
C LEU A 167 -5.84 -3.32 -15.07
N GLY A 168 -6.02 -3.33 -13.74
CA GLY A 168 -7.35 -3.16 -13.15
C GLY A 168 -7.95 -1.78 -13.43
N ALA A 169 -7.18 -0.72 -13.28
CA ALA A 169 -7.68 0.63 -13.53
C ALA A 169 -8.03 0.86 -15.00
N ALA A 170 -7.17 0.44 -15.93
CA ALA A 170 -7.42 0.60 -17.36
C ALA A 170 -8.66 -0.18 -17.82
N ALA A 171 -8.87 -1.40 -17.28
CA ALA A 171 -10.06 -2.20 -17.55
C ALA A 171 -11.34 -1.50 -17.08
N VAL A 172 -11.35 -0.96 -15.85
CA VAL A 172 -12.50 -0.23 -15.30
C VAL A 172 -12.77 1.07 -16.07
N ILE A 173 -11.73 1.86 -16.36
CA ILE A 173 -11.87 3.10 -17.14
C ILE A 173 -12.44 2.79 -18.52
N SER A 174 -11.91 1.76 -19.19
CA SER A 174 -12.41 1.34 -20.50
C SER A 174 -13.87 0.88 -20.44
N ALA A 175 -14.24 0.05 -19.46
CA ALA A 175 -15.61 -0.45 -19.28
C ALA A 175 -16.63 0.67 -19.00
N ILE A 176 -16.25 1.68 -18.20
CA ILE A 176 -17.15 2.76 -17.79
C ILE A 176 -17.26 3.85 -18.87
N THR A 177 -16.19 4.16 -19.62
CA THR A 177 -16.13 5.32 -20.53
C THR A 177 -16.02 4.95 -22.00
N GLY A 178 -15.72 3.71 -22.33
CA GLY A 178 -15.37 3.29 -23.69
C GLY A 178 -14.01 3.81 -24.18
N MET A 179 -13.19 4.38 -23.30
CA MET A 179 -11.83 4.80 -23.60
C MET A 179 -10.97 3.58 -23.98
N HIS A 180 -10.10 3.72 -24.97
CA HIS A 180 -9.22 2.64 -25.36
C HIS A 180 -8.30 2.24 -24.21
N ILE A 181 -8.23 0.93 -23.87
CA ILE A 181 -7.54 0.42 -22.68
C ILE A 181 -6.04 0.81 -22.65
N ILE A 182 -5.37 0.77 -23.80
CA ILE A 182 -3.96 1.16 -23.91
C ILE A 182 -3.78 2.66 -23.67
N ALA A 183 -4.71 3.49 -24.20
CA ALA A 183 -4.68 4.92 -23.93
C ALA A 183 -4.84 5.21 -22.43
N ALA A 184 -5.75 4.51 -21.74
CA ALA A 184 -5.90 4.60 -20.30
C ALA A 184 -4.59 4.20 -19.58
N THR A 185 -3.98 3.07 -19.97
CA THR A 185 -2.74 2.56 -19.36
C THR A 185 -1.57 3.54 -19.46
N PHE A 186 -1.40 4.21 -20.60
CA PHE A 186 -0.30 5.17 -20.79
C PHE A 186 -0.60 6.57 -20.22
N LEU A 187 -1.86 6.99 -20.21
CA LEU A 187 -2.22 8.33 -19.73
C LEU A 187 -2.33 8.41 -18.20
N LEU A 188 -2.69 7.31 -17.51
CA LEU A 188 -2.75 7.28 -16.05
C LEU A 188 -1.43 7.72 -15.36
N PRO A 189 -0.25 7.25 -15.78
CA PRO A 189 1.01 7.67 -15.19
C PRO A 189 1.42 9.12 -15.45
N VAL A 190 0.84 9.80 -16.46
CA VAL A 190 1.28 11.15 -16.87
C VAL A 190 1.12 12.16 -15.73
N GLY A 191 -0.08 12.25 -15.13
CA GLY A 191 -0.32 13.15 -13.99
C GLY A 191 0.61 12.86 -12.83
N VAL A 192 0.77 11.56 -12.53
CA VAL A 192 1.69 11.07 -11.46
C VAL A 192 3.12 11.52 -11.71
N THR A 193 3.62 11.31 -12.93
CA THR A 193 4.97 11.71 -13.32
C THR A 193 5.21 13.19 -13.09
N VAL A 194 4.26 14.05 -13.49
CA VAL A 194 4.40 15.50 -13.38
C VAL A 194 4.52 15.97 -11.93
N TYR A 195 3.64 15.52 -11.01
CA TYR A 195 3.72 16.01 -9.64
C TYR A 195 4.85 15.35 -8.84
N THR A 196 5.16 14.10 -9.10
CA THR A 196 6.28 13.40 -8.46
C THR A 196 7.63 14.01 -8.84
N PHE A 197 7.78 14.39 -10.12
CA PHE A 197 8.97 15.07 -10.62
C PHE A 197 9.27 16.39 -9.90
N VAL A 198 8.22 17.13 -9.49
CA VAL A 198 8.39 18.46 -8.89
C VAL A 198 8.52 18.42 -7.37
N GLY A 199 7.73 17.59 -6.72
CA GLY A 199 7.51 17.70 -5.28
C GLY A 199 8.22 16.67 -4.40
N GLY A 200 8.75 15.60 -4.96
CA GLY A 200 9.39 14.52 -4.20
C GLY A 200 8.44 13.87 -3.18
N ILE A 201 9.01 13.35 -2.08
CA ILE A 201 8.24 12.59 -1.07
C ILE A 201 7.21 13.43 -0.29
N LYS A 202 7.47 14.72 -0.04
CA LYS A 202 6.50 15.59 0.65
C LYS A 202 5.22 15.79 -0.14
N ALA A 203 5.34 15.99 -1.46
CA ALA A 203 4.19 16.08 -2.35
C ALA A 203 3.36 14.80 -2.30
N THR A 204 4.03 13.64 -2.30
CA THR A 204 3.36 12.34 -2.21
C THR A 204 2.56 12.20 -0.92
N PHE A 205 3.09 12.59 0.23
CA PHE A 205 2.32 12.55 1.49
C PHE A 205 1.08 13.44 1.46
N LEU A 206 1.18 14.62 0.83
CA LEU A 206 0.06 15.55 0.72
C LEU A 206 -1.01 15.05 -0.26
N THR A 207 -0.60 14.58 -1.44
CA THR A 207 -1.54 13.99 -2.41
C THR A 207 -2.16 12.71 -1.88
N ASP A 208 -1.42 11.87 -1.17
CA ASP A 208 -1.93 10.68 -0.48
C ASP A 208 -3.06 11.02 0.50
N TYR A 209 -2.90 12.10 1.26
CA TYR A 209 -3.94 12.57 2.18
C TYR A 209 -5.23 12.96 1.43
N PHE A 210 -5.13 13.75 0.37
CA PHE A 210 -6.29 14.18 -0.40
C PHE A 210 -6.96 13.01 -1.14
N HIS A 211 -6.16 12.11 -1.75
CA HIS A 211 -6.69 10.94 -2.43
C HIS A 211 -7.43 10.02 -1.46
N THR A 212 -6.85 9.75 -0.30
CA THR A 212 -7.48 8.93 0.74
C THR A 212 -8.80 9.53 1.21
N ALA A 213 -8.85 10.85 1.43
CA ALA A 213 -10.06 11.52 1.85
C ALA A 213 -11.19 11.38 0.81
N ILE A 214 -10.88 11.63 -0.47
CA ILE A 214 -11.86 11.51 -1.56
C ILE A 214 -12.36 10.05 -1.70
N ILE A 215 -11.44 9.07 -1.69
CA ILE A 215 -11.79 7.65 -1.79
C ILE A 215 -12.72 7.24 -0.65
N LEU A 216 -12.41 7.62 0.59
CA LEU A 216 -13.21 7.25 1.77
C LEU A 216 -14.58 7.93 1.78
N ILE A 217 -14.67 9.20 1.37
CA ILE A 217 -15.96 9.90 1.24
C ILE A 217 -16.85 9.18 0.22
N ILE A 218 -16.30 8.80 -0.94
CA ILE A 218 -17.05 8.08 -1.97
C ILE A 218 -17.42 6.67 -1.49
N ALA A 219 -16.51 5.95 -0.80
CA ALA A 219 -16.81 4.64 -0.25
C ALA A 219 -17.94 4.70 0.79
N CYS A 220 -17.93 5.71 1.67
CA CYS A 220 -19.04 5.97 2.60
C CYS A 220 -20.34 6.33 1.87
N TYR A 221 -20.28 7.17 0.83
CA TYR A 221 -21.44 7.48 -0.01
C TYR A 221 -22.04 6.23 -0.65
N LEU A 222 -21.22 5.39 -1.27
CA LEU A 222 -21.70 4.16 -1.90
C LEU A 222 -22.28 3.18 -0.88
N SER A 223 -21.72 3.10 0.34
CA SER A 223 -22.23 2.25 1.40
C SER A 223 -23.63 2.66 1.87
N VAL A 224 -23.94 3.96 1.91
CA VAL A 224 -25.28 4.47 2.23
C VAL A 224 -26.23 4.30 1.04
N LYS A 225 -25.75 4.66 -0.17
CA LYS A 225 -26.54 4.59 -1.39
C LYS A 225 -27.04 3.18 -1.69
N ALA A 226 -26.28 2.16 -1.32
CA ALA A 226 -26.65 0.75 -1.41
C ALA A 226 -28.01 0.43 -0.78
N PHE A 227 -28.31 1.04 0.36
CA PHE A 227 -29.51 0.76 1.13
C PHE A 227 -30.66 1.78 0.92
N THR A 228 -30.39 2.85 0.19
CA THR A 228 -31.40 3.80 -0.26
C THR A 228 -31.88 3.51 -1.69
N PHE A 229 -31.33 2.51 -2.35
CA PHE A 229 -31.78 2.05 -3.66
C PHE A 229 -33.07 1.22 -3.52
N GLU A 230 -34.10 1.53 -4.31
CA GLU A 230 -35.47 1.02 -4.14
C GLU A 230 -35.56 -0.52 -4.15
N GLU A 231 -34.85 -1.18 -5.06
CA GLU A 231 -34.86 -2.65 -5.17
C GLU A 231 -34.21 -3.35 -3.96
N VAL A 232 -33.40 -2.65 -3.17
CA VAL A 232 -32.74 -3.17 -1.96
C VAL A 232 -33.43 -2.66 -0.70
N GLY A 233 -33.50 -1.36 -0.47
CA GLY A 233 -34.25 -0.69 0.61
C GLY A 233 -33.76 -0.98 2.04
N SER A 234 -33.12 -2.14 2.29
CA SER A 234 -32.62 -2.52 3.61
C SER A 234 -31.55 -3.62 3.55
N ILE A 235 -30.74 -3.73 4.60
CA ILE A 235 -29.74 -4.80 4.74
C ILE A 235 -30.43 -6.18 4.79
N GLY A 236 -31.60 -6.25 5.44
CA GLY A 236 -32.37 -7.48 5.52
C GLY A 236 -32.90 -7.95 4.16
N LYS A 237 -33.24 -7.03 3.26
CA LYS A 237 -33.61 -7.36 1.88
C LYS A 237 -32.42 -7.80 1.06
N LEU A 238 -31.27 -7.15 1.24
CA LEU A 238 -30.02 -7.58 0.61
C LEU A 238 -29.64 -9.02 1.00
N TYR A 239 -29.83 -9.40 2.27
CA TYR A 239 -29.68 -10.79 2.72
C TYR A 239 -30.54 -11.75 1.92
N GLU A 240 -31.82 -11.45 1.76
CA GLU A 240 -32.76 -12.29 1.00
C GLU A 240 -32.38 -12.42 -0.48
N LEU A 241 -31.92 -11.33 -1.09
CA LEU A 241 -31.43 -11.31 -2.48
C LEU A 241 -30.19 -12.18 -2.66
N VAL A 242 -29.23 -12.11 -1.74
CA VAL A 242 -28.00 -12.94 -1.76
C VAL A 242 -28.34 -14.41 -1.50
N GLN A 243 -29.30 -14.70 -0.61
CA GLN A 243 -29.77 -16.06 -0.37
C GLN A 243 -30.45 -16.64 -1.63
N ALA A 244 -31.29 -15.86 -2.30
CA ALA A 244 -31.89 -16.25 -3.57
C ALA A 244 -30.84 -16.46 -4.70
N ALA A 245 -29.77 -15.65 -4.72
CA ALA A 245 -28.65 -15.87 -5.64
C ALA A 245 -27.93 -17.21 -5.38
N ALA A 246 -27.73 -17.57 -4.11
CA ALA A 246 -27.12 -18.87 -3.74
C ALA A 246 -27.96 -20.07 -4.17
N GLN A 247 -29.28 -19.95 -4.12
CA GLN A 247 -30.16 -21.01 -4.61
C GLN A 247 -30.05 -21.22 -6.13
N ARG A 248 -29.88 -20.14 -6.88
CA ARG A 248 -29.72 -20.22 -8.34
C ARG A 248 -28.32 -20.67 -8.76
N HIS A 249 -27.31 -20.23 -8.04
CA HIS A 249 -25.91 -20.42 -8.36
C HIS A 249 -25.11 -20.76 -7.10
N PRO A 250 -25.21 -22.01 -6.60
CA PRO A 250 -24.47 -22.42 -5.40
C PRO A 250 -22.96 -22.42 -5.65
N VAL A 251 -22.20 -21.97 -4.65
CA VAL A 251 -20.74 -21.89 -4.71
C VAL A 251 -20.12 -23.21 -4.28
N SER A 252 -19.37 -23.85 -5.19
CA SER A 252 -18.62 -25.06 -4.85
C SER A 252 -17.58 -24.80 -3.78
N GLY A 253 -17.56 -25.60 -2.73
CA GLY A 253 -16.63 -25.49 -1.61
C GLY A 253 -17.07 -24.54 -0.49
N ASN A 254 -18.23 -23.88 -0.62
CA ASN A 254 -18.89 -23.18 0.48
C ASN A 254 -19.84 -24.12 1.22
N GLN A 255 -20.02 -23.88 2.54
CA GLN A 255 -21.03 -24.61 3.31
C GLN A 255 -22.42 -24.40 2.68
N ASP A 256 -23.12 -25.50 2.37
CA ASP A 256 -24.44 -25.52 1.72
C ASP A 256 -24.51 -24.71 0.40
N GLY A 257 -23.37 -24.47 -0.24
CA GLY A 257 -23.27 -23.66 -1.47
C GLY A 257 -23.61 -22.18 -1.29
N THR A 258 -23.79 -21.69 -0.04
CA THR A 258 -24.22 -20.31 0.22
C THR A 258 -23.08 -19.30 0.11
N TYR A 259 -23.42 -18.06 -0.28
CA TYR A 259 -22.52 -16.89 -0.20
C TYR A 259 -22.41 -16.31 1.22
N LEU A 260 -23.30 -16.74 2.15
CA LEU A 260 -23.48 -16.18 3.49
C LEU A 260 -22.80 -17.06 4.55
N THR A 261 -21.53 -17.35 4.37
CA THR A 261 -20.73 -18.20 5.29
C THR A 261 -19.27 -17.83 5.27
N MET A 262 -18.59 -18.04 6.40
CA MET A 262 -17.11 -18.01 6.44
C MET A 262 -16.49 -19.35 6.03
N THR A 263 -17.27 -20.45 6.01
CA THR A 263 -16.83 -21.78 5.60
C THR A 263 -16.79 -21.89 4.08
N SER A 264 -15.75 -21.32 3.49
CA SER A 264 -15.49 -21.31 2.06
C SER A 264 -14.06 -21.78 1.79
N LYS A 265 -13.93 -22.91 1.08
CA LYS A 265 -12.61 -23.45 0.71
C LYS A 265 -11.84 -22.48 -0.19
N GLY A 266 -12.51 -21.88 -1.17
CA GLY A 266 -11.89 -20.90 -2.07
C GLY A 266 -11.43 -19.65 -1.33
N ALA A 267 -12.28 -19.09 -0.46
CA ALA A 267 -11.96 -17.88 0.29
C ALA A 267 -10.79 -18.06 1.29
N ILE A 268 -10.72 -19.18 2.01
CA ILE A 268 -9.58 -19.41 2.94
C ILE A 268 -8.27 -19.65 2.19
N LEU A 269 -8.32 -20.36 1.05
CA LEU A 269 -7.15 -20.51 0.18
C LEU A 269 -6.68 -19.15 -0.35
N PHE A 270 -7.62 -18.31 -0.76
CA PHE A 270 -7.31 -16.92 -1.13
C PHE A 270 -6.71 -16.15 0.05
N GLY A 271 -7.25 -16.27 1.26
CA GLY A 271 -6.70 -15.65 2.46
C GLY A 271 -5.24 -16.04 2.72
N ILE A 272 -4.91 -17.34 2.63
CA ILE A 272 -3.54 -17.87 2.80
C ILE A 272 -2.61 -17.29 1.71
N LEU A 273 -3.05 -17.33 0.45
CA LEU A 273 -2.32 -16.71 -0.65
C LEU A 273 -2.08 -15.23 -0.38
N HIS A 274 -3.12 -14.52 0.01
CA HIS A 274 -3.12 -13.07 0.10
C HIS A 274 -2.27 -12.56 1.27
N ILE A 275 -2.28 -13.24 2.44
CA ILE A 275 -1.39 -12.85 3.55
C ILE A 275 0.09 -13.07 3.20
N CYS A 276 0.43 -14.18 2.54
CA CYS A 276 1.81 -14.42 2.11
C CYS A 276 2.24 -13.39 1.06
N SER A 277 1.41 -13.17 0.03
CA SER A 277 1.65 -12.17 -1.02
C SER A 277 1.87 -10.77 -0.46
N ASN A 278 1.00 -10.32 0.44
CA ASN A 278 1.12 -8.99 1.05
C ASN A 278 2.31 -8.89 2.00
N PHE A 279 2.71 -9.99 2.63
CA PHE A 279 3.96 -10.01 3.39
C PHE A 279 5.17 -9.81 2.46
N GLY A 280 5.17 -10.45 1.29
CA GLY A 280 6.16 -10.22 0.23
C GLY A 280 6.17 -8.76 -0.22
N LEU A 281 5.01 -8.22 -0.56
CA LEU A 281 4.84 -6.83 -0.97
C LEU A 281 5.38 -5.84 0.06
N VAL A 282 5.00 -5.98 1.33
CA VAL A 282 5.43 -5.08 2.41
C VAL A 282 6.95 -5.07 2.59
N ILE A 283 7.58 -6.23 2.54
CA ILE A 283 9.02 -6.36 2.81
C ILE A 283 9.87 -6.00 1.58
N MET A 284 9.36 -6.27 0.37
CA MET A 284 10.12 -6.02 -0.87
C MET A 284 9.77 -4.67 -1.52
N ASP A 285 8.73 -3.99 -1.06
CA ASP A 285 8.40 -2.65 -1.54
C ASP A 285 9.19 -1.57 -0.81
N THR A 286 10.14 -0.97 -1.49
CA THR A 286 10.97 0.09 -0.94
C THR A 286 10.18 1.36 -0.58
N SER A 287 8.98 1.57 -1.14
CA SER A 287 8.13 2.72 -0.82
C SER A 287 7.68 2.73 0.65
N TYR A 288 7.42 1.56 1.24
CA TYR A 288 7.08 1.46 2.66
C TYR A 288 8.24 1.85 3.56
N PHE A 289 9.45 1.44 3.20
CA PHE A 289 10.66 1.82 3.93
C PHE A 289 10.91 3.33 3.84
N ILE A 290 10.75 3.93 2.67
CA ILE A 290 10.90 5.38 2.49
C ILE A 290 9.91 6.13 3.37
N LYS A 291 8.64 5.72 3.42
CA LYS A 291 7.63 6.32 4.31
C LYS A 291 7.97 6.13 5.80
N ALA A 292 8.46 4.96 6.20
CA ALA A 292 8.92 4.73 7.56
C ALA A 292 10.15 5.57 7.90
N PHE A 293 11.09 5.74 6.97
CA PHE A 293 12.27 6.60 7.17
C PHE A 293 11.89 8.08 7.24
N SER A 294 10.90 8.52 6.48
CA SER A 294 10.39 9.90 6.48
C SER A 294 9.59 10.26 7.74
N ALA A 295 8.96 9.29 8.39
CA ALA A 295 8.20 9.51 9.62
C ALA A 295 9.13 9.80 10.81
N ALA A 296 8.69 10.68 11.71
CA ALA A 296 9.37 10.84 13.00
C ALA A 296 9.39 9.50 13.76
N PRO A 297 10.43 9.17 14.54
CA PRO A 297 10.55 7.87 15.19
C PRO A 297 9.39 7.50 16.11
N SER A 298 8.86 8.47 16.85
CA SER A 298 7.66 8.31 17.67
C SER A 298 6.38 8.11 16.84
N SER A 299 6.41 8.46 15.55
CA SER A 299 5.26 8.42 14.65
C SER A 299 5.18 7.15 13.80
N VAL A 300 6.28 6.37 13.67
CA VAL A 300 6.30 5.15 12.84
C VAL A 300 5.30 4.12 13.35
N VAL A 301 5.43 3.74 14.63
CA VAL A 301 4.60 2.68 15.19
C VAL A 301 3.12 3.05 15.23
N PRO A 302 2.71 4.19 15.82
CA PRO A 302 1.29 4.55 15.82
C PRO A 302 0.76 4.79 14.40
N GLY A 303 1.54 5.39 13.48
CA GLY A 303 1.12 5.64 12.10
C GLY A 303 0.78 4.35 11.35
N TYR A 304 1.67 3.36 11.37
CA TYR A 304 1.42 2.07 10.72
C TYR A 304 0.36 1.23 11.42
N THR A 305 0.26 1.30 12.76
CA THR A 305 -0.78 0.58 13.52
C THR A 305 -2.17 1.14 13.21
N ILE A 306 -2.36 2.45 13.32
CA ILE A 306 -3.63 3.10 13.00
C ILE A 306 -3.96 2.88 11.52
N GLY A 307 -2.99 3.09 10.62
CA GLY A 307 -3.17 2.88 9.19
C GLY A 307 -3.61 1.46 8.85
N GLY A 308 -2.98 0.45 9.43
CA GLY A 308 -3.31 -0.96 9.18
C GLY A 308 -4.67 -1.37 9.72
N ILE A 309 -5.05 -0.93 10.92
CA ILE A 309 -6.37 -1.21 11.50
C ILE A 309 -7.47 -0.49 10.73
N ALA A 310 -7.23 0.77 10.36
CA ALA A 310 -8.18 1.56 9.57
C ALA A 310 -8.36 0.97 8.17
N TYR A 311 -7.29 0.53 7.52
CA TYR A 311 -7.36 -0.08 6.19
C TYR A 311 -8.31 -1.27 6.12
N PHE A 312 -8.39 -2.10 7.18
CA PHE A 312 -9.23 -3.30 7.23
C PHE A 312 -10.69 -3.03 6.82
N ALA A 313 -11.23 -1.88 7.22
CA ALA A 313 -12.61 -1.52 6.96
C ALA A 313 -12.95 -1.40 5.47
N ILE A 314 -11.98 -0.98 4.64
CA ILE A 314 -12.25 -0.62 3.25
C ILE A 314 -12.56 -1.85 2.40
N PRO A 315 -11.64 -2.83 2.24
CA PRO A 315 -11.93 -4.03 1.45
C PRO A 315 -13.04 -4.88 2.10
N TRP A 316 -13.10 -4.93 3.44
CA TRP A 316 -14.14 -5.71 4.11
C TRP A 316 -15.52 -5.12 3.91
N ALA A 317 -15.76 -3.85 4.30
CA ALA A 317 -17.10 -3.26 4.24
C ALA A 317 -17.55 -3.00 2.80
N LEU A 318 -16.72 -2.27 2.01
CA LEU A 318 -17.08 -1.92 0.64
C LEU A 318 -17.17 -3.18 -0.24
N GLY A 319 -16.20 -4.10 -0.11
CA GLY A 319 -16.18 -5.36 -0.85
C GLY A 319 -17.42 -6.21 -0.54
N THR A 320 -17.78 -6.38 0.74
CA THR A 320 -18.98 -7.13 1.15
C THR A 320 -20.27 -6.51 0.58
N ILE A 321 -20.44 -5.20 0.71
CA ILE A 321 -21.64 -4.52 0.23
C ILE A 321 -21.76 -4.61 -1.29
N MET A 322 -20.68 -4.27 -2.03
CA MET A 322 -20.74 -4.21 -3.49
C MET A 322 -20.84 -5.59 -4.13
N SER A 323 -20.16 -6.60 -3.60
CA SER A 323 -20.31 -7.98 -4.10
C SER A 323 -21.71 -8.55 -3.81
N SER A 324 -22.25 -8.29 -2.61
CA SER A 324 -23.59 -8.71 -2.25
C SER A 324 -24.65 -8.04 -3.13
N LEU A 325 -24.47 -6.76 -3.47
CA LEU A 325 -25.34 -6.05 -4.42
C LEU A 325 -25.27 -6.67 -5.81
N ALA A 326 -24.05 -6.93 -6.32
CA ALA A 326 -23.89 -7.55 -7.63
C ALA A 326 -24.59 -8.92 -7.68
N LEU A 327 -24.35 -9.79 -6.69
CA LEU A 327 -24.99 -11.11 -6.57
C LEU A 327 -26.51 -11.01 -6.46
N GLY A 328 -27.01 -10.07 -5.65
CA GLY A 328 -28.44 -9.91 -5.41
C GLY A 328 -29.21 -9.35 -6.60
N LEU A 329 -28.57 -8.43 -7.35
CA LEU A 329 -29.22 -7.66 -8.41
C LEU A 329 -28.89 -8.14 -9.83
N GLU A 330 -27.94 -9.08 -10.03
CA GLU A 330 -27.54 -9.51 -11.37
C GLU A 330 -28.67 -10.07 -12.26
N ASN A 331 -29.76 -10.54 -11.63
CA ASN A 331 -30.95 -11.04 -12.31
C ASN A 331 -32.08 -10.00 -12.43
N THR A 332 -31.82 -8.73 -12.13
CA THR A 332 -32.79 -7.64 -12.29
C THR A 332 -32.46 -6.82 -13.54
N ALA A 333 -33.49 -6.22 -14.14
CA ALA A 333 -33.31 -5.41 -15.36
C ALA A 333 -32.44 -4.15 -15.13
N SER A 334 -32.26 -3.75 -13.89
CA SER A 334 -31.40 -2.62 -13.49
C SER A 334 -29.92 -2.94 -13.58
N PHE A 335 -29.53 -4.24 -13.56
CA PHE A 335 -28.14 -4.63 -13.58
C PHE A 335 -27.54 -4.58 -15.01
N PRO A 336 -26.32 -4.06 -15.20
CA PRO A 336 -25.76 -3.79 -16.53
C PRO A 336 -25.65 -5.02 -17.44
N THR A 337 -25.43 -6.21 -16.89
CA THR A 337 -25.26 -7.43 -17.70
C THR A 337 -26.56 -8.20 -17.93
N TYR A 338 -27.68 -7.80 -17.27
CA TYR A 338 -28.94 -8.52 -17.41
C TYR A 338 -29.33 -8.72 -18.90
N PRO A 339 -29.83 -9.92 -19.31
CA PRO A 339 -30.24 -11.07 -18.49
C PRO A 339 -29.13 -12.12 -18.23
N ARG A 340 -27.91 -11.92 -18.70
CA ARG A 340 -26.79 -12.83 -18.45
C ARG A 340 -26.08 -12.52 -17.14
N ARG A 341 -25.43 -13.52 -16.57
CA ARG A 341 -24.47 -13.32 -15.49
C ARG A 341 -23.22 -12.58 -16.00
N MET A 342 -22.47 -12.01 -15.06
CA MET A 342 -21.11 -11.55 -15.35
C MET A 342 -20.24 -12.72 -15.83
N THR A 343 -19.46 -12.48 -16.86
CA THR A 343 -18.46 -13.46 -17.33
C THR A 343 -17.27 -13.54 -16.36
N SER A 344 -16.57 -14.67 -16.34
CA SER A 344 -15.35 -14.80 -15.55
C SER A 344 -14.32 -13.70 -15.84
N THR A 345 -14.22 -13.28 -17.10
CA THR A 345 -13.34 -12.19 -17.52
C THR A 345 -13.80 -10.82 -16.97
N GLU A 346 -15.10 -10.54 -16.92
CA GLU A 346 -15.62 -9.31 -16.31
C GLU A 346 -15.35 -9.30 -14.80
N VAL A 347 -15.53 -10.42 -14.13
CA VAL A 347 -15.24 -10.59 -12.70
C VAL A 347 -13.74 -10.42 -12.43
N SER A 348 -12.87 -11.14 -13.14
CA SER A 348 -11.42 -11.09 -12.93
C SER A 348 -10.78 -9.75 -13.32
N ASN A 349 -11.40 -8.98 -14.21
CA ASN A 349 -11.05 -7.59 -14.48
C ASN A 349 -11.54 -6.59 -13.42
N GLY A 350 -12.21 -7.06 -12.36
CA GLY A 350 -12.68 -6.22 -11.24
C GLY A 350 -13.93 -5.41 -11.52
N LEU A 351 -14.76 -5.79 -12.51
CA LEU A 351 -15.95 -5.03 -12.92
C LEU A 351 -17.15 -5.22 -11.96
N VAL A 352 -17.05 -6.03 -10.93
CA VAL A 352 -18.11 -6.25 -9.93
C VAL A 352 -18.51 -4.95 -9.22
N LEU A 353 -17.52 -4.21 -8.69
CA LEU A 353 -17.76 -2.94 -8.02
C LEU A 353 -18.32 -1.85 -8.97
N PRO A 354 -17.74 -1.63 -10.18
CA PRO A 354 -18.32 -0.72 -11.16
C PRO A 354 -19.78 -1.01 -11.50
N TYR A 355 -20.11 -2.26 -11.79
CA TYR A 355 -21.47 -2.63 -12.19
C TYR A 355 -22.46 -2.50 -11.05
N ALA A 356 -22.08 -2.90 -9.82
CA ALA A 356 -22.91 -2.68 -8.65
C ALA A 356 -23.16 -1.18 -8.39
N ALA A 357 -22.12 -0.34 -8.49
CA ALA A 357 -22.26 1.10 -8.31
C ALA A 357 -23.10 1.76 -9.39
N MET A 358 -22.99 1.31 -10.65
CA MET A 358 -23.83 1.75 -11.75
C MET A 358 -25.30 1.40 -11.51
N THR A 359 -25.58 0.22 -10.97
CA THR A 359 -26.94 -0.23 -10.66
C THR A 359 -27.60 0.69 -9.62
N ILE A 360 -26.92 0.99 -8.50
CA ILE A 360 -27.49 1.75 -7.39
C ILE A 360 -27.51 3.27 -7.60
N ALA A 361 -26.63 3.81 -8.45
CA ALA A 361 -26.46 5.26 -8.63
C ALA A 361 -26.31 5.69 -10.11
N GLY A 362 -26.56 4.82 -11.07
CA GLY A 362 -26.53 5.13 -12.50
C GLY A 362 -25.20 5.76 -12.96
N LYS A 363 -25.27 6.81 -13.76
CA LYS A 363 -24.09 7.57 -14.22
C LYS A 363 -23.29 8.18 -13.08
N GLY A 364 -23.94 8.57 -11.98
CA GLY A 364 -23.26 9.06 -10.77
C GLY A 364 -22.41 7.99 -10.10
N GLY A 365 -22.89 6.74 -10.03
CA GLY A 365 -22.13 5.59 -9.56
C GLY A 365 -20.94 5.27 -10.44
N ALA A 366 -21.11 5.30 -11.76
CA ALA A 366 -20.03 5.16 -12.73
C ALA A 366 -18.94 6.23 -12.54
N ALA A 367 -19.34 7.50 -12.41
CA ALA A 367 -18.41 8.61 -12.18
C ALA A 367 -17.69 8.49 -10.83
N ALA A 368 -18.39 8.08 -9.77
CA ALA A 368 -17.81 7.84 -8.46
C ALA A 368 -16.74 6.75 -8.50
N VAL A 369 -17.02 5.60 -9.14
CA VAL A 369 -16.05 4.52 -9.30
C VAL A 369 -14.89 4.93 -10.19
N LEU A 370 -15.13 5.66 -11.27
CA LEU A 370 -14.07 6.20 -12.12
C LEU A 370 -13.12 7.09 -11.32
N LEU A 371 -13.67 7.96 -10.46
CA LEU A 371 -12.89 8.86 -9.63
C LEU A 371 -12.08 8.12 -8.56
N ILE A 372 -12.68 7.18 -7.82
CA ILE A 372 -11.93 6.42 -6.81
C ILE A 372 -10.85 5.53 -7.45
N THR A 373 -11.11 4.96 -8.61
CA THR A 373 -10.13 4.16 -9.37
C THR A 373 -8.95 5.02 -9.80
N PHE A 374 -9.22 6.21 -10.34
CA PHE A 374 -8.18 7.18 -10.70
C PHE A 374 -7.36 7.61 -9.49
N MET A 375 -8.02 8.01 -8.37
CA MET A 375 -7.34 8.43 -7.14
C MET A 375 -6.49 7.30 -6.53
N ALA A 376 -7.00 6.07 -6.52
CA ALA A 376 -6.28 4.92 -6.01
C ALA A 376 -5.00 4.64 -6.81
N VAL A 377 -5.10 4.60 -8.14
CA VAL A 377 -3.93 4.37 -9.01
C VAL A 377 -2.91 5.49 -8.88
N THR A 378 -3.35 6.74 -8.94
CA THR A 378 -2.41 7.87 -8.94
C THR A 378 -1.67 7.99 -7.63
N SER A 379 -2.32 7.73 -6.49
CA SER A 379 -1.70 7.71 -5.17
C SER A 379 -0.65 6.60 -5.03
N THR A 380 -1.02 5.37 -5.35
CA THR A 380 -0.12 4.23 -5.18
C THR A 380 1.00 4.20 -6.21
N LEU A 381 0.71 4.54 -7.47
CA LEU A 381 1.72 4.62 -8.52
C LEU A 381 2.80 5.66 -8.22
N SER A 382 2.45 6.79 -7.59
CA SER A 382 3.44 7.80 -7.19
C SER A 382 4.44 7.26 -6.18
N ALA A 383 3.97 6.49 -5.20
CA ALA A 383 4.82 5.84 -4.22
C ALA A 383 5.78 4.84 -4.89
N GLN A 384 5.29 4.04 -5.85
CA GLN A 384 6.10 3.07 -6.59
C GLN A 384 7.14 3.75 -7.49
N VAL A 385 6.75 4.82 -8.19
CA VAL A 385 7.64 5.60 -9.05
C VAL A 385 8.77 6.23 -8.24
N ILE A 386 8.48 6.81 -7.06
CA ILE A 386 9.51 7.34 -6.16
C ILE A 386 10.41 6.23 -5.63
N ALA A 387 9.85 5.09 -5.26
CA ALA A 387 10.61 3.96 -4.75
C ALA A 387 11.64 3.45 -5.78
N VAL A 388 11.22 3.23 -7.02
CA VAL A 388 12.15 2.79 -8.07
C VAL A 388 13.12 3.91 -8.47
N SER A 389 12.67 5.14 -8.49
CA SER A 389 13.53 6.30 -8.70
C SER A 389 14.63 6.40 -7.63
N SER A 390 14.31 6.08 -6.37
CA SER A 390 15.29 6.01 -5.28
C SER A 390 16.29 4.88 -5.51
N ILE A 391 15.85 3.69 -5.90
CA ILE A 391 16.73 2.58 -6.26
C ILE A 391 17.68 3.00 -7.39
N LEU A 392 17.14 3.60 -8.46
CA LEU A 392 17.97 4.00 -9.61
C LEU A 392 18.97 5.13 -9.27
N SER A 393 18.60 6.06 -8.39
CA SER A 393 19.49 7.19 -8.02
C SER A 393 20.50 6.84 -6.93
N PHE A 394 20.07 6.18 -5.84
CA PHE A 394 20.97 5.86 -4.73
C PHE A 394 21.68 4.52 -4.93
N ASP A 395 20.92 3.47 -5.20
CA ASP A 395 21.45 2.11 -5.21
C ASP A 395 22.17 1.76 -6.53
N VAL A 396 21.74 2.37 -7.67
CA VAL A 396 22.43 2.16 -8.96
C VAL A 396 23.38 3.29 -9.28
N TYR A 397 22.91 4.52 -9.46
CA TYR A 397 23.73 5.62 -9.97
C TYR A 397 24.84 6.00 -9.00
N ARG A 398 24.51 6.30 -7.75
CA ARG A 398 25.49 6.72 -6.73
C ARG A 398 26.44 5.60 -6.33
N GLU A 399 25.97 4.36 -6.17
CA GLU A 399 26.83 3.26 -5.68
C GLU A 399 27.71 2.67 -6.78
N TYR A 400 27.21 2.52 -8.02
CA TYR A 400 27.93 1.80 -9.07
C TYR A 400 28.47 2.68 -10.19
N ILE A 401 27.87 3.86 -10.46
CA ILE A 401 28.24 4.72 -11.58
C ILE A 401 29.10 5.89 -11.11
N ASN A 402 28.61 6.69 -10.15
CA ASN A 402 29.31 7.88 -9.66
C ASN A 402 29.20 8.03 -8.14
N ARG A 403 30.19 7.59 -7.41
CA ARG A 403 30.27 7.67 -5.94
C ARG A 403 30.47 9.08 -5.40
N ALA A 404 30.97 9.98 -6.21
CA ALA A 404 31.18 11.40 -5.88
C ALA A 404 30.02 12.28 -6.42
N ALA A 405 28.85 11.68 -6.72
CA ALA A 405 27.71 12.39 -7.26
C ALA A 405 27.24 13.49 -6.31
N SER A 406 27.06 14.69 -6.86
CA SER A 406 26.47 15.81 -6.14
C SER A 406 24.94 15.61 -5.93
N ASP A 407 24.35 16.36 -5.00
CA ASP A 407 22.89 16.38 -4.81
C ASP A 407 22.13 16.63 -6.11
N ARG A 408 22.65 17.52 -6.96
CA ARG A 408 22.05 17.82 -8.27
C ARG A 408 22.07 16.61 -9.20
N ASP A 409 23.13 15.83 -9.19
CA ASP A 409 23.26 14.64 -10.04
C ASP A 409 22.33 13.52 -9.56
N ILE A 410 22.22 13.33 -8.24
CA ILE A 410 21.28 12.37 -7.62
C ILE A 410 19.83 12.74 -7.96
N ILE A 411 19.47 14.02 -7.83
CA ILE A 411 18.12 14.49 -8.17
C ILE A 411 17.83 14.34 -9.67
N ARG A 412 18.82 14.59 -10.55
CA ARG A 412 18.66 14.36 -12.01
C ARG A 412 18.47 12.88 -12.33
N ALA A 413 19.25 12.00 -11.69
CA ALA A 413 19.09 10.56 -11.82
C ALA A 413 17.72 10.09 -11.32
N SER A 414 17.24 10.68 -10.22
CA SER A 414 15.89 10.44 -9.70
C SER A 414 14.82 10.88 -10.70
N HIS A 415 14.93 12.06 -11.28
CA HIS A 415 13.98 12.54 -12.31
C HIS A 415 13.96 11.64 -13.54
N PHE A 416 15.12 11.17 -14.00
CA PHE A 416 15.17 10.17 -15.07
C PHE A 416 14.46 8.88 -14.66
N GLY A 417 14.70 8.39 -13.44
CA GLY A 417 14.06 7.20 -12.88
C GLY A 417 12.54 7.30 -12.85
N VAL A 418 12.01 8.46 -12.46
CA VAL A 418 10.55 8.74 -12.45
C VAL A 418 9.94 8.56 -13.85
N ILE A 419 10.52 9.22 -14.87
CA ILE A 419 9.99 9.17 -16.25
C ILE A 419 10.17 7.76 -16.83
N PHE A 420 11.35 7.19 -16.68
CA PHE A 420 11.67 5.86 -17.19
C PHE A 420 10.74 4.79 -16.63
N PHE A 421 10.57 4.75 -15.31
CA PHE A 421 9.78 3.69 -14.68
C PHE A 421 8.29 3.86 -14.94
N ALA A 422 7.77 5.08 -15.02
CA ALA A 422 6.37 5.33 -15.39
C ALA A 422 6.07 4.82 -16.81
N ALA A 423 6.93 5.14 -17.79
CA ALA A 423 6.80 4.66 -19.15
C ALA A 423 6.98 3.14 -19.26
N PHE A 424 7.97 2.59 -18.56
CA PHE A 424 8.22 1.14 -18.52
C PHE A 424 7.03 0.37 -17.95
N SER A 425 6.45 0.84 -16.83
CA SER A 425 5.29 0.19 -16.19
C SER A 425 4.07 0.17 -17.11
N ALA A 426 3.81 1.27 -17.84
CA ALA A 426 2.73 1.30 -18.83
C ALA A 426 2.98 0.33 -19.99
N GLY A 427 4.20 0.29 -20.52
CA GLY A 427 4.59 -0.65 -21.58
C GLY A 427 4.49 -2.12 -21.13
N PHE A 428 4.98 -2.44 -19.92
CA PHE A 428 4.90 -3.77 -19.34
C PHE A 428 3.45 -4.21 -19.10
N SER A 429 2.61 -3.34 -18.54
CA SER A 429 1.18 -3.62 -18.35
C SER A 429 0.46 -3.85 -19.69
N THR A 430 0.81 -3.09 -20.71
CA THR A 430 0.27 -3.27 -22.08
C THR A 430 0.69 -4.62 -22.66
N MET A 431 1.95 -5.02 -22.48
CA MET A 431 2.43 -6.34 -22.89
C MET A 431 1.64 -7.47 -22.21
N LEU A 432 1.43 -7.38 -20.89
CA LEU A 432 0.65 -8.35 -20.14
C LEU A 432 -0.80 -8.44 -20.64
N HIS A 433 -1.44 -7.31 -20.92
CA HIS A 433 -2.78 -7.26 -21.48
C HIS A 433 -2.89 -8.01 -22.82
N TYR A 434 -1.94 -7.82 -23.73
CA TYR A 434 -1.93 -8.53 -25.02
C TYR A 434 -1.67 -10.04 -24.89
N VAL A 435 -1.00 -10.47 -23.84
CA VAL A 435 -0.80 -11.90 -23.53
C VAL A 435 -2.06 -12.51 -22.88
N GLY A 436 -3.08 -11.70 -22.56
CA GLY A 436 -4.33 -12.16 -21.94
C GLY A 436 -4.25 -12.23 -20.42
N ILE A 437 -3.32 -11.52 -19.80
CA ILE A 437 -3.18 -11.40 -18.35
C ILE A 437 -4.01 -10.22 -17.86
N ASP A 438 -4.85 -10.50 -16.86
CA ASP A 438 -5.77 -9.54 -16.25
C ASP A 438 -5.43 -9.23 -14.77
N LEU A 439 -6.29 -8.43 -14.12
CA LEU A 439 -6.16 -8.06 -12.72
C LEU A 439 -6.17 -9.29 -11.79
N GLY A 440 -7.09 -10.23 -12.02
CA GLY A 440 -7.24 -11.42 -11.18
C GLY A 440 -6.02 -12.33 -11.26
N TRP A 441 -5.51 -12.56 -12.47
CA TRP A 441 -4.29 -13.36 -12.68
C TRP A 441 -3.10 -12.73 -11.94
N THR A 442 -2.90 -11.41 -12.11
CA THR A 442 -1.78 -10.72 -11.45
C THR A 442 -1.95 -10.70 -9.94
N LEU A 443 -3.17 -10.55 -9.41
CA LEU A 443 -3.45 -10.59 -7.97
C LEU A 443 -3.09 -11.96 -7.36
N TYR A 444 -3.43 -13.06 -8.02
CA TYR A 444 -3.19 -14.40 -7.50
C TYR A 444 -1.71 -14.81 -7.63
N MET A 445 -1.05 -14.49 -8.74
CA MET A 445 0.34 -14.87 -9.00
C MET A 445 1.36 -14.03 -8.20
N LEU A 446 1.00 -12.81 -7.80
CA LEU A 446 1.93 -11.81 -7.26
C LEU A 446 2.85 -12.37 -6.17
N GLY A 447 2.33 -13.20 -5.26
CA GLY A 447 3.09 -13.80 -4.18
C GLY A 447 4.19 -14.75 -4.64
N VAL A 448 4.03 -15.41 -5.78
CA VAL A 448 5.05 -16.35 -6.30
C VAL A 448 6.38 -15.62 -6.53
N VAL A 449 6.33 -14.39 -7.01
CA VAL A 449 7.54 -13.61 -7.37
C VAL A 449 7.97 -12.63 -6.28
N THR A 450 7.08 -12.22 -5.35
CA THR A 450 7.39 -11.22 -4.33
C THR A 450 7.84 -11.81 -3.01
N CYS A 451 7.42 -13.03 -2.67
CA CYS A 451 7.69 -13.64 -1.37
C CYS A 451 9.13 -14.11 -1.12
N PRO A 452 9.98 -14.48 -2.10
CA PRO A 452 11.28 -15.11 -1.83
C PRO A 452 12.22 -14.26 -0.97
N GLY A 453 12.10 -12.95 -1.04
CA GLY A 453 12.93 -12.01 -0.27
C GLY A 453 12.50 -11.78 1.17
N ILE A 454 11.28 -12.20 1.60
CA ILE A 454 10.70 -11.88 2.91
C ILE A 454 11.66 -12.17 4.06
N PHE A 455 11.94 -13.44 4.29
CA PHE A 455 12.73 -13.86 5.44
C PHE A 455 14.20 -13.49 5.32
N PRO A 456 14.86 -13.66 4.14
CA PRO A 456 16.23 -13.21 3.98
C PRO A 456 16.43 -11.71 4.26
N MET A 457 15.47 -10.86 3.86
CA MET A 457 15.48 -9.42 4.15
C MET A 457 15.23 -9.14 5.65
N ALA A 458 14.22 -9.78 6.24
CA ALA A 458 13.92 -9.63 7.66
C ALA A 458 15.10 -10.11 8.54
N PHE A 459 15.73 -11.20 8.18
CA PHE A 459 16.91 -11.72 8.88
C PHE A 459 18.13 -10.79 8.77
N THR A 460 18.19 -9.92 7.78
CA THR A 460 19.22 -8.91 7.66
C THR A 460 19.32 -8.03 8.89
N ILE A 461 18.22 -7.74 9.56
CA ILE A 461 18.19 -6.92 10.78
C ILE A 461 17.81 -7.70 12.05
N LEU A 462 17.21 -8.88 11.93
CA LEU A 462 16.74 -9.65 13.09
C LEU A 462 17.70 -10.75 13.51
N TRP A 463 18.42 -11.39 12.59
CA TRP A 463 19.22 -12.57 12.85
C TRP A 463 20.73 -12.35 12.64
N ARG A 464 21.49 -12.19 13.73
CA ARG A 464 22.93 -11.92 13.71
C ARG A 464 23.77 -12.98 12.97
N ARG A 465 23.30 -14.23 12.95
CA ARG A 465 24.07 -15.36 12.41
C ARG A 465 23.90 -15.59 10.93
N GLN A 466 22.93 -14.95 10.26
CA GLN A 466 22.70 -15.13 8.83
C GLN A 466 23.99 -14.84 8.05
N SER A 467 24.44 -15.82 7.26
CA SER A 467 25.64 -15.71 6.46
C SER A 467 25.37 -14.93 5.14
N ARG A 468 26.43 -14.36 4.58
CA ARG A 468 26.36 -13.69 3.26
C ARG A 468 25.86 -14.65 2.16
N ALA A 469 26.35 -15.91 2.16
CA ALA A 469 25.92 -16.91 1.18
C ALA A 469 24.41 -17.22 1.33
N ALA A 470 23.91 -17.35 2.56
CA ALA A 470 22.50 -17.54 2.81
C ALA A 470 21.66 -16.36 2.31
N ALA A 471 22.08 -15.13 2.57
CA ALA A 471 21.37 -13.94 2.11
C ALA A 471 21.29 -13.84 0.57
N ILE A 472 22.29 -14.36 -0.15
CA ILE A 472 22.33 -14.36 -1.62
C ILE A 472 21.53 -15.53 -2.20
N LEU A 473 21.80 -16.76 -1.73
CA LEU A 473 21.28 -17.96 -2.37
C LEU A 473 19.85 -18.27 -1.97
N SER A 474 19.45 -18.00 -0.71
CA SER A 474 18.11 -18.41 -0.27
C SER A 474 16.97 -17.73 -1.02
N PRO A 475 16.98 -16.43 -1.36
CA PRO A 475 15.90 -15.86 -2.15
C PRO A 475 15.91 -16.35 -3.61
N ILE A 476 17.08 -16.62 -4.19
CA ILE A 476 17.18 -17.15 -5.55
C ILE A 476 16.61 -18.57 -5.61
N LEU A 477 17.02 -19.44 -4.70
CA LEU A 477 16.49 -20.80 -4.60
C LEU A 477 14.99 -20.78 -4.25
N GLY A 478 14.55 -19.85 -3.39
CA GLY A 478 13.14 -19.65 -3.05
C GLY A 478 12.30 -19.25 -4.26
N MET A 479 12.80 -18.34 -5.09
CA MET A 479 12.15 -17.96 -6.35
C MET A 479 12.03 -19.16 -7.29
N ALA A 480 13.12 -19.90 -7.48
CA ALA A 480 13.12 -21.08 -8.34
C ALA A 480 12.14 -22.16 -7.82
N THR A 481 12.12 -22.41 -6.50
CA THR A 481 11.20 -23.35 -5.87
C THR A 481 9.75 -22.88 -6.02
N GLY A 482 9.45 -21.61 -5.75
CA GLY A 482 8.12 -21.04 -5.90
C GLY A 482 7.57 -21.17 -7.33
N ILE A 483 8.37 -20.77 -8.32
CA ILE A 483 8.00 -20.89 -9.74
C ILE A 483 7.85 -22.36 -10.14
N GLY A 484 8.77 -23.23 -9.72
CA GLY A 484 8.70 -24.67 -10.03
C GLY A 484 7.45 -25.33 -9.46
N VAL A 485 7.09 -25.03 -8.21
CA VAL A 485 5.87 -25.52 -7.57
C VAL A 485 4.62 -24.95 -8.25
N TRP A 486 4.61 -23.66 -8.57
CA TRP A 486 3.50 -23.00 -9.26
C TRP A 486 3.20 -23.64 -10.63
N LEU A 487 4.22 -23.77 -11.47
CA LEU A 487 4.06 -24.37 -12.80
C LEU A 487 3.77 -25.88 -12.71
N GLY A 488 4.46 -26.60 -11.82
CA GLY A 488 4.24 -28.03 -11.58
C GLY A 488 2.83 -28.33 -11.10
N THR A 489 2.28 -27.52 -10.18
CA THR A 489 0.90 -27.68 -9.70
C THR A 489 -0.13 -27.23 -10.74
N ALA A 490 0.16 -26.25 -11.59
CA ALA A 490 -0.68 -25.92 -12.74
C ALA A 490 -0.79 -27.13 -13.70
N GLN A 491 0.34 -27.76 -14.04
CA GLN A 491 0.36 -28.98 -14.85
C GLN A 491 -0.39 -30.14 -14.17
N HIS A 492 -0.17 -30.33 -12.85
CA HIS A 492 -0.77 -31.44 -12.11
C HIS A 492 -2.29 -31.34 -12.00
N PHE A 493 -2.83 -30.18 -11.64
CA PHE A 493 -4.27 -30.01 -11.39
C PHE A 493 -5.08 -29.76 -12.67
N TYR A 494 -4.47 -29.15 -13.70
CA TYR A 494 -5.19 -28.69 -14.89
C TYR A 494 -4.68 -29.33 -16.20
N GLY A 495 -3.65 -30.18 -16.15
CA GLY A 495 -3.13 -30.93 -17.30
C GLY A 495 -2.32 -30.10 -18.30
N ALA A 496 -2.18 -28.80 -18.10
CA ALA A 496 -1.42 -27.92 -18.99
C ALA A 496 -0.88 -26.69 -18.23
N VAL A 497 0.24 -26.13 -18.71
CA VAL A 497 0.77 -24.85 -18.28
C VAL A 497 0.33 -23.78 -19.28
N SER A 498 -0.66 -22.98 -18.92
CA SER A 498 -1.21 -21.90 -19.74
C SER A 498 -1.52 -20.67 -18.87
N VAL A 499 -1.83 -19.53 -19.48
CA VAL A 499 -2.27 -18.34 -18.72
C VAL A 499 -3.51 -18.68 -17.87
N SER A 500 -4.46 -19.43 -18.45
CA SER A 500 -5.67 -19.82 -17.71
C SER A 500 -5.38 -20.71 -16.50
N SER A 501 -4.53 -21.74 -16.63
CA SER A 501 -4.24 -22.67 -15.53
C SER A 501 -3.34 -22.05 -14.46
N THR A 502 -2.37 -21.23 -14.85
CA THR A 502 -1.45 -20.56 -13.94
C THR A 502 -2.10 -19.43 -13.15
N GLY A 503 -3.22 -18.88 -13.61
CA GLY A 503 -4.04 -17.89 -12.90
C GLY A 503 -5.03 -18.50 -11.90
N GLN A 504 -5.13 -19.82 -11.79
CA GLN A 504 -6.04 -20.48 -10.86
C GLN A 504 -5.53 -20.43 -9.42
N ILE A 505 -6.47 -20.44 -8.47
CA ILE A 505 -6.16 -20.27 -7.04
C ILE A 505 -5.22 -21.33 -6.49
N LEU A 506 -5.38 -22.60 -6.86
CA LEU A 506 -4.58 -23.70 -6.32
C LEU A 506 -3.09 -23.59 -6.70
N PRO A 507 -2.70 -23.50 -7.98
CA PRO A 507 -1.30 -23.29 -8.34
C PRO A 507 -0.69 -22.06 -7.66
N CYS A 508 -1.44 -20.95 -7.61
CA CYS A 508 -0.97 -19.71 -7.01
C CYS A 508 -0.73 -19.84 -5.50
N VAL A 509 -1.61 -20.54 -4.76
CA VAL A 509 -1.42 -20.80 -3.31
C VAL A 509 -0.18 -21.66 -3.09
N TYR A 510 -0.05 -22.80 -3.78
CA TYR A 510 1.09 -23.69 -3.62
C TYR A 510 2.41 -22.99 -3.97
N GLY A 511 2.44 -22.28 -5.09
CA GLY A 511 3.61 -21.52 -5.53
C GLY A 511 3.98 -20.40 -4.56
N THR A 512 2.99 -19.63 -4.07
CA THR A 512 3.21 -18.53 -3.11
C THR A 512 3.72 -19.04 -1.77
N VAL A 513 3.11 -20.10 -1.21
CA VAL A 513 3.54 -20.71 0.05
C VAL A 513 4.96 -21.28 -0.06
N ALA A 514 5.24 -22.00 -1.15
CA ALA A 514 6.57 -22.52 -1.43
C ALA A 514 7.60 -21.37 -1.55
N SER A 515 7.26 -20.32 -2.28
CA SER A 515 8.10 -19.13 -2.45
C SER A 515 8.37 -18.40 -1.13
N ALA A 516 7.35 -18.29 -0.26
CA ALA A 516 7.47 -17.59 1.02
C ALA A 516 8.32 -18.36 2.04
N PHE A 517 8.11 -19.67 2.18
CA PHE A 517 8.68 -20.43 3.31
C PHE A 517 9.95 -21.22 2.97
N SER A 518 10.17 -21.63 1.70
CA SER A 518 11.41 -22.33 1.34
C SER A 518 12.68 -21.51 1.61
N PRO A 519 12.72 -20.17 1.46
CA PRO A 519 13.89 -19.38 1.82
C PRO A 519 14.30 -19.47 3.29
N ILE A 520 13.37 -19.74 4.21
CA ILE A 520 13.71 -19.98 5.63
C ILE A 520 14.61 -21.22 5.73
N VAL A 521 14.16 -22.32 5.13
CA VAL A 521 14.89 -23.58 5.14
C VAL A 521 16.29 -23.39 4.54
N TYR A 522 16.36 -22.79 3.35
CA TYR A 522 17.64 -22.50 2.71
C TYR A 522 18.53 -21.57 3.52
N SER A 523 17.96 -20.47 4.08
CA SER A 523 18.72 -19.57 4.95
C SER A 523 19.32 -20.27 6.16
N VAL A 524 18.53 -21.13 6.83
CA VAL A 524 18.99 -21.86 7.99
C VAL A 524 20.08 -22.86 7.60
N LEU A 525 19.83 -23.73 6.62
CA LEU A 525 20.77 -24.76 6.19
C LEU A 525 22.11 -24.17 5.74
N ILE A 526 22.09 -23.14 4.87
CA ILE A 526 23.30 -22.51 4.38
C ILE A 526 24.06 -21.79 5.53
N THR A 527 23.32 -21.15 6.45
CA THR A 527 23.95 -20.48 7.59
C THR A 527 24.58 -21.45 8.57
N LEU A 528 24.01 -22.64 8.77
CA LEU A 528 24.59 -23.67 9.65
C LEU A 528 25.97 -24.14 9.14
N VAL A 529 26.20 -24.19 7.82
CA VAL A 529 27.49 -24.57 7.23
C VAL A 529 28.55 -23.51 7.51
N LYS A 530 28.22 -22.23 7.42
CA LYS A 530 29.16 -21.12 7.65
C LYS A 530 28.47 -19.94 8.33
N PRO A 531 28.27 -20.02 9.67
CA PRO A 531 27.60 -18.95 10.41
C PRO A 531 28.45 -17.68 10.46
N GLN A 532 27.81 -16.53 10.31
CA GLN A 532 28.42 -15.23 10.48
C GLN A 532 28.00 -14.66 11.86
N ARG A 533 28.89 -13.96 12.55
CA ARG A 533 28.53 -13.21 13.78
C ARG A 533 28.65 -11.73 13.47
N TYR A 534 27.54 -11.12 13.06
CA TYR A 534 27.49 -9.71 12.72
C TYR A 534 27.29 -8.84 13.95
N ASP A 535 28.14 -7.82 14.13
CA ASP A 535 27.93 -6.82 15.18
C ASP A 535 27.06 -5.68 14.65
N TRP A 536 25.94 -5.42 15.33
CA TRP A 536 25.05 -4.34 14.96
C TRP A 536 25.68 -2.94 15.07
N ALA A 537 26.77 -2.79 15.84
CA ALA A 537 27.52 -1.55 15.95
C ALA A 537 28.21 -1.15 14.62
N GLU A 538 28.51 -2.12 13.75
CA GLU A 538 29.11 -1.84 12.43
C GLU A 538 28.21 -0.98 11.54
N PHE A 539 26.88 -1.11 11.67
CA PHE A 539 25.95 -0.27 10.93
C PHE A 539 26.09 1.23 11.22
N ARG A 540 26.54 1.60 12.43
CA ARG A 540 26.73 3.00 12.83
C ARG A 540 28.12 3.55 12.47
N LYS A 541 29.07 2.69 12.12
CA LYS A 541 30.43 3.11 11.75
C LYS A 541 30.50 3.64 10.31
N GLU A 542 29.64 3.15 9.44
CA GLU A 542 29.60 3.60 8.05
C GLU A 542 28.72 4.87 7.99
N LYS A 543 29.37 6.02 7.97
CA LYS A 543 28.69 7.29 7.68
C LYS A 543 28.12 7.19 6.27
N LEU A 544 26.80 7.12 6.15
CA LEU A 544 26.10 7.14 4.88
C LEU A 544 26.36 8.52 4.24
N GLY A 545 27.22 8.54 3.29
CA GLY A 545 28.03 9.61 2.68
C GLY A 545 27.38 10.96 2.28
N LEU A 546 26.19 11.33 2.74
CA LEU A 546 25.66 12.69 2.53
C LEU A 546 26.35 13.74 3.43
N GLU A 547 26.80 13.38 4.63
CA GLU A 547 27.56 14.28 5.51
C GLU A 547 28.97 14.62 5.00
N ARG A 548 29.57 13.80 4.11
CA ARG A 548 30.91 14.07 3.57
C ARG A 548 30.96 15.20 2.54
N LEU A 549 29.83 15.52 1.90
CA LEU A 549 29.75 16.56 0.89
C LEU A 549 29.44 17.95 1.49
N ASP A 550 28.85 17.99 2.69
CA ASP A 550 28.54 19.25 3.40
C ASP A 550 29.70 19.77 4.27
N SER A 551 30.74 18.96 4.53
CA SER A 551 31.88 19.34 5.38
C SER A 551 33.00 20.10 4.64
N ASP A 552 32.99 20.12 3.30
CA ASP A 552 34.00 20.84 2.49
C ASP A 552 33.52 22.21 1.95
N SER A 553 32.28 22.62 2.24
CA SER A 553 31.86 23.99 1.98
C SER A 553 32.12 24.83 3.25
N ASP A 554 33.18 25.56 3.27
CA ASP A 554 33.52 26.65 4.19
C ASP A 554 32.29 27.52 4.46
N ILE A 555 31.59 27.27 5.56
CA ILE A 555 30.82 28.27 6.25
C ILE A 555 31.14 28.12 7.73
N THR A 556 32.10 28.85 8.20
CA THR A 556 32.25 29.32 9.58
C THR A 556 30.95 30.06 9.96
N VAL A 557 29.96 29.36 10.44
CA VAL A 557 28.84 29.93 11.15
C VAL A 557 28.85 29.33 12.54
N ASN A 558 29.12 30.22 13.49
CA ASN A 558 29.04 30.10 14.94
C ASN A 558 28.57 28.76 15.51
N GLY A 559 29.41 28.12 16.31
CA GLY A 559 29.32 26.79 16.90
C GLY A 559 28.12 26.43 17.77
N GLN A 560 27.00 27.11 17.62
CA GLN A 560 25.75 26.76 18.33
C GLN A 560 24.73 26.03 17.45
N GLY A 561 24.87 26.06 16.11
CA GLY A 561 23.94 25.37 15.20
C GLY A 561 24.22 23.88 15.00
N SER A 562 25.46 23.45 15.20
CA SER A 562 25.88 22.04 14.97
C SER A 562 25.49 21.11 16.13
N GLU A 563 25.48 21.59 17.36
CA GLU A 563 25.04 20.79 18.52
C GLU A 563 23.51 20.60 18.56
N GLU A 564 22.72 21.60 18.15
CA GLU A 564 21.27 21.47 18.05
C GLU A 564 20.83 20.53 16.93
N GLN A 565 21.55 20.48 15.84
CA GLN A 565 21.26 19.57 14.72
C GLN A 565 21.70 18.13 15.04
N GLN A 566 22.79 17.95 15.76
CA GLN A 566 23.28 16.67 16.26
C GLN A 566 22.38 16.12 17.40
N ASN A 567 21.81 16.98 18.24
CA ASN A 567 20.82 16.60 19.27
C ASN A 567 19.44 16.24 18.69
N ARG A 568 19.05 16.75 17.52
CA ARG A 568 17.77 16.39 16.86
C ARG A 568 17.75 14.98 16.26
N THR A 569 18.89 14.34 16.06
CA THR A 569 19.01 12.97 15.53
C THR A 569 19.33 11.91 16.59
N SER A 570 19.67 12.30 17.81
CA SER A 570 19.92 11.35 18.91
C SER A 570 18.61 10.96 19.59
N PHE A 571 17.92 9.95 19.02
CA PHE A 571 16.74 9.38 19.64
C PHE A 571 17.12 8.54 20.86
N ASP A 572 16.32 8.68 21.95
CA ASP A 572 16.51 7.85 23.14
C ASP A 572 16.38 6.34 22.76
N PRO A 573 17.43 5.56 22.94
CA PRO A 573 17.39 4.12 22.66
C PRO A 573 16.32 3.36 23.48
N GLN A 574 15.95 3.89 24.66
CA GLN A 574 14.91 3.31 25.50
C GLN A 574 13.53 3.56 24.94
N GLU A 575 13.28 4.76 24.42
CA GLU A 575 12.03 5.10 23.73
C GLU A 575 11.82 4.21 22.49
N LEU A 576 12.83 4.05 21.64
CA LEU A 576 12.75 3.17 20.47
C LEU A 576 12.52 1.69 20.85
N LYS A 577 13.07 1.25 21.98
CA LYS A 577 12.83 -0.11 22.49
C LYS A 577 11.39 -0.27 23.00
N ARG A 578 10.83 0.77 23.63
CA ARG A 578 9.42 0.81 24.06
C ARG A 578 8.49 0.70 22.84
N TRP A 579 8.72 1.52 21.81
CA TRP A 579 7.96 1.47 20.57
C TRP A 579 8.05 0.10 19.89
N GLY A 580 9.21 -0.55 19.91
CA GLY A 580 9.35 -1.90 19.37
C GLY A 580 8.49 -2.95 20.10
N ARG A 581 8.31 -2.83 21.43
CA ARG A 581 7.40 -3.71 22.19
C ARG A 581 5.93 -3.44 21.86
N ILE A 582 5.55 -2.17 21.71
CA ILE A 582 4.20 -1.76 21.31
C ILE A 582 3.88 -2.29 19.90
N ALA A 583 4.82 -2.16 18.97
CA ALA A 583 4.66 -2.70 17.61
C ALA A 583 4.48 -4.23 17.61
N ALA A 584 5.27 -4.96 18.41
CA ALA A 584 5.13 -6.42 18.53
C ALA A 584 3.77 -6.82 19.12
N PHE A 585 3.30 -6.11 20.14
CA PHE A 585 1.98 -6.33 20.72
C PHE A 585 0.86 -6.16 19.68
N TRP A 586 0.84 -5.03 18.97
CA TRP A 586 -0.19 -4.77 17.97
C TRP A 586 -0.11 -5.71 16.76
N SER A 587 1.10 -6.13 16.36
CA SER A 587 1.28 -7.13 15.29
C SER A 587 0.64 -8.48 15.67
N ILE A 588 0.87 -8.93 16.91
CA ILE A 588 0.27 -10.18 17.42
C ILE A 588 -1.25 -10.00 17.59
N ALA A 589 -1.70 -8.90 18.18
CA ALA A 589 -3.12 -8.65 18.44
C ALA A 589 -3.95 -8.58 17.15
N THR A 590 -3.46 -7.89 16.12
CA THR A 590 -4.14 -7.80 14.83
C THR A 590 -4.13 -9.13 14.08
N PHE A 591 -3.02 -9.87 14.12
CA PHE A 591 -2.97 -11.21 13.52
C PHE A 591 -3.95 -12.17 14.22
N LEU A 592 -3.93 -12.22 15.54
CA LEU A 592 -4.85 -13.08 16.30
C LEU A 592 -6.31 -12.67 16.07
N GLY A 593 -6.63 -11.38 16.09
CA GLY A 593 -7.99 -10.88 15.87
C GLY A 593 -8.51 -11.23 14.48
N HIS A 594 -7.75 -10.88 13.44
CA HIS A 594 -8.22 -11.00 12.05
C HIS A 594 -8.09 -12.42 11.46
N TRP A 595 -7.19 -13.27 12.01
CA TRP A 595 -6.93 -14.60 11.47
C TRP A 595 -7.42 -15.73 12.34
N VAL A 596 -7.36 -15.61 13.67
CA VAL A 596 -7.56 -16.74 14.59
C VAL A 596 -8.87 -16.62 15.33
N LEU A 597 -9.04 -15.54 16.11
CA LEU A 597 -10.12 -15.47 17.12
C LEU A 597 -11.50 -15.26 16.51
N TRP A 598 -11.59 -14.62 15.37
CA TRP A 598 -12.86 -14.33 14.71
C TRP A 598 -13.18 -15.33 13.59
N PRO A 599 -12.38 -15.45 12.50
CA PRO A 599 -12.80 -16.22 11.33
C PRO A 599 -12.70 -17.74 11.52
N LEU A 600 -11.68 -18.25 12.25
CA LEU A 600 -11.50 -19.70 12.38
C LEU A 600 -12.61 -20.40 13.16
N PRO A 601 -13.14 -19.86 14.29
CA PRO A 601 -14.31 -20.45 14.93
C PRO A 601 -15.53 -20.54 14.02
N MET A 602 -15.81 -19.49 13.23
CA MET A 602 -16.91 -19.51 12.26
C MET A 602 -16.67 -20.51 11.12
N TYR A 603 -15.42 -20.63 10.66
CA TYR A 603 -15.04 -21.62 9.65
C TYR A 603 -15.21 -23.05 10.20
N GLY A 604 -14.69 -23.33 11.37
CA GLY A 604 -14.73 -24.65 11.99
C GLY A 604 -16.13 -25.11 12.40
N SER A 605 -16.99 -24.18 12.84
CA SER A 605 -18.38 -24.48 13.19
C SER A 605 -19.32 -24.60 11.99
N LYS A 606 -18.80 -24.38 10.77
CA LYS A 606 -19.61 -24.37 9.53
C LYS A 606 -20.76 -23.36 9.59
N TYR A 607 -20.52 -22.23 10.23
CA TYR A 607 -21.54 -21.23 10.50
C TYR A 607 -22.06 -20.58 9.23
N VAL A 608 -23.38 -20.66 9.03
CA VAL A 608 -24.11 -19.95 7.97
C VAL A 608 -24.77 -18.72 8.59
N PHE A 609 -24.57 -17.55 8.00
CA PHE A 609 -25.08 -16.29 8.51
C PHE A 609 -26.61 -16.27 8.47
N GLY A 610 -27.22 -16.06 9.62
CA GLY A 610 -28.63 -15.68 9.69
C GLY A 610 -28.80 -14.19 9.35
N LYS A 611 -30.05 -13.79 9.04
CA LYS A 611 -30.39 -12.40 8.66
C LYS A 611 -29.93 -11.36 9.69
N GLY A 612 -30.10 -11.64 10.99
CA GLY A 612 -29.64 -10.76 12.06
C GLY A 612 -28.13 -10.62 12.12
N PHE A 613 -27.39 -11.73 11.98
CA PHE A 613 -25.92 -11.72 11.99
C PHE A 613 -25.34 -11.01 10.76
N PHE A 614 -25.90 -11.26 9.57
CA PHE A 614 -25.50 -10.54 8.35
C PHE A 614 -25.75 -9.04 8.49
N THR A 615 -26.88 -8.65 9.08
CA THR A 615 -27.19 -7.24 9.34
C THR A 615 -26.15 -6.63 10.28
N ALA A 616 -25.79 -7.30 11.37
CA ALA A 616 -24.74 -6.83 12.28
C ALA A 616 -23.37 -6.75 11.59
N TRP A 617 -23.03 -7.74 10.76
CA TRP A 617 -21.77 -7.77 9.98
C TRP A 617 -21.62 -6.56 9.08
N VAL A 618 -22.67 -6.23 8.34
CA VAL A 618 -22.69 -5.06 7.43
C VAL A 618 -22.66 -3.75 8.22
N ILE A 619 -23.45 -3.63 9.31
CA ILE A 619 -23.49 -2.42 10.14
C ILE A 619 -22.11 -2.15 10.78
N VAL A 620 -21.48 -3.17 11.36
CA VAL A 620 -20.13 -3.03 11.96
C VAL A 620 -19.12 -2.60 10.89
N GLY A 621 -19.18 -3.17 9.69
CA GLY A 621 -18.35 -2.78 8.57
C GLY A 621 -18.56 -1.30 8.18
N ILE A 622 -19.80 -0.83 8.08
CA ILE A 622 -20.12 0.57 7.78
C ILE A 622 -19.60 1.50 8.87
N ILE A 623 -19.87 1.20 10.14
CA ILE A 623 -19.40 2.02 11.26
C ILE A 623 -17.87 2.13 11.24
N TRP A 624 -17.16 1.02 11.02
CA TRP A 624 -15.70 1.02 10.94
C TRP A 624 -15.21 1.85 9.75
N LEU A 625 -15.86 1.72 8.58
CA LEU A 625 -15.53 2.53 7.40
C LEU A 625 -15.68 4.04 7.66
N TRP A 626 -16.77 4.45 8.34
CA TRP A 626 -17.00 5.84 8.72
C TRP A 626 -15.99 6.35 9.74
N ILE A 627 -15.65 5.55 10.76
CA ILE A 627 -14.59 5.88 11.73
C ILE A 627 -13.26 6.04 11.00
N THR A 628 -12.95 5.12 10.06
CA THR A 628 -11.73 5.20 9.24
C THR A 628 -11.67 6.50 8.45
N MET A 629 -12.78 6.92 7.83
CA MET A 629 -12.87 8.18 7.11
C MET A 629 -12.60 9.37 8.03
N LEU A 630 -13.24 9.42 9.20
CA LEU A 630 -13.04 10.49 10.17
C LEU A 630 -11.60 10.55 10.67
N VAL A 631 -11.01 9.41 11.01
CA VAL A 631 -9.61 9.34 11.45
C VAL A 631 -8.66 9.77 10.32
N ALA A 632 -8.82 9.27 9.11
CA ALA A 632 -7.93 9.59 7.99
C ALA A 632 -7.99 11.08 7.61
N ILE A 633 -9.14 11.73 7.74
CA ILE A 633 -9.32 13.15 7.38
C ILE A 633 -8.93 14.08 8.53
N PHE A 634 -9.42 13.84 9.74
CA PHE A 634 -9.29 14.80 10.83
C PHE A 634 -8.03 14.61 11.68
N TYR A 635 -7.53 13.39 11.82
CA TYR A 635 -6.36 13.14 12.65
C TYR A 635 -5.10 13.87 12.15
N PRO A 636 -4.76 13.90 10.84
CA PRO A 636 -3.64 14.70 10.35
C PRO A 636 -3.78 16.20 10.66
N LEU A 637 -4.99 16.74 10.62
CA LEU A 637 -5.26 18.15 10.95
C LEU A 637 -5.04 18.44 12.44
N LEU A 638 -5.51 17.54 13.31
CA LEU A 638 -5.37 17.66 14.77
C LEU A 638 -3.93 17.43 15.22
N ASP A 639 -3.19 16.54 14.56
CA ASP A 639 -1.77 16.21 14.84
C ASP A 639 -0.80 17.27 14.29
N GLY A 640 -1.20 18.54 14.35
CA GLY A 640 -0.39 19.71 14.00
C GLY A 640 -0.56 20.22 12.57
N GLY A 641 -1.34 19.56 11.71
CA GLY A 641 -1.63 20.05 10.35
C GLY A 641 -2.32 21.40 10.36
N MET A 642 -3.29 21.60 11.25
CA MET A 642 -4.00 22.88 11.41
C MET A 642 -3.04 24.02 11.81
N GLN A 643 -2.10 23.76 12.71
CA GLN A 643 -1.10 24.75 13.11
C GLN A 643 -0.20 25.15 11.95
N GLN A 644 0.27 24.17 11.16
CA GLN A 644 1.08 24.43 9.96
C GLN A 644 0.29 25.23 8.91
N MET A 645 -0.96 24.89 8.67
CA MET A 645 -1.84 25.64 7.75
C MET A 645 -2.06 27.09 8.23
N LEU A 646 -2.27 27.31 9.52
CA LEU A 646 -2.41 28.65 10.10
C LEU A 646 -1.10 29.46 9.99
N GLN A 647 0.06 28.84 10.22
CA GLN A 647 1.37 29.47 10.02
C GLN A 647 1.58 29.90 8.58
N ILE A 648 1.28 29.00 7.62
CA ILE A 648 1.34 29.28 6.18
C ILE A 648 0.39 30.43 5.83
N SER A 649 -0.85 30.41 6.31
CA SER A 649 -1.84 31.45 6.08
C SER A 649 -1.41 32.82 6.65
N ARG A 650 -0.84 32.87 7.87
CA ARG A 650 -0.29 34.09 8.48
C ARG A 650 0.91 34.64 7.70
N ALA A 651 1.80 33.75 7.24
CA ALA A 651 2.95 34.13 6.41
C ALA A 651 2.51 34.71 5.06
N LEU A 652 1.47 34.15 4.45
CA LEU A 652 0.87 34.65 3.20
C LEU A 652 0.20 36.02 3.39
N ARG A 653 -0.40 36.28 4.55
CA ARG A 653 -1.04 37.58 4.88
C ARG A 653 -0.06 38.67 5.26
N GLY A 654 1.25 38.42 5.20
CA GLY A 654 2.28 39.44 5.48
C GLY A 654 2.44 39.85 6.94
N ARG A 655 1.79 39.15 7.86
CA ARG A 655 2.00 39.37 9.30
C ARG A 655 3.31 38.68 9.74
N ARG A 656 4.38 39.51 9.87
CA ARG A 656 5.63 39.14 10.54
C ARG A 656 5.38 39.01 12.05
N GLU A 657 4.87 37.92 12.53
CA GLU A 657 5.04 37.52 13.93
C GLU A 657 6.38 36.79 14.03
N ALA A 658 7.29 37.31 14.85
CA ALA A 658 8.50 36.62 15.24
C ALA A 658 8.08 35.23 15.74
N VAL A 659 8.62 34.19 15.10
CA VAL A 659 8.46 32.81 15.58
C VAL A 659 9.21 32.75 16.90
N THR A 660 8.52 33.02 18.01
CA THR A 660 8.98 32.58 19.31
C THR A 660 9.07 31.06 19.21
N SER A 661 10.30 30.56 19.23
CA SER A 661 10.58 29.14 19.39
C SER A 661 9.80 28.66 20.61
N THR A 662 8.70 27.95 20.40
CA THR A 662 8.04 27.21 21.46
C THR A 662 9.01 26.11 21.86
N SER A 663 9.88 26.43 22.83
CA SER A 663 10.55 25.43 23.64
C SER A 663 9.47 24.47 24.14
N LEU A 664 9.66 23.19 23.89
CA LEU A 664 8.95 22.15 24.63
C LEU A 664 8.98 22.52 26.12
N PRO A 665 7.90 22.33 26.86
CA PRO A 665 7.91 22.61 28.29
C PRO A 665 9.10 21.86 28.89
N SER A 666 10.04 22.64 29.46
CA SER A 666 11.11 22.10 30.27
C SER A 666 10.44 21.37 31.43
N VAL A 667 10.71 20.09 31.54
CA VAL A 667 10.43 19.35 32.76
C VAL A 667 11.22 20.04 33.85
N ASN A 668 10.50 20.70 34.79
CA ASN A 668 11.08 21.23 35.99
C ASN A 668 11.81 20.09 36.71
N ASN A 669 13.11 20.12 36.66
CA ASN A 669 13.94 19.40 37.60
C ASN A 669 14.00 20.24 38.87
N ASP A 670 13.03 20.08 39.73
CA ASP A 670 13.17 20.40 41.14
C ASP A 670 14.15 19.41 41.74
N SER A 671 15.42 19.78 41.77
CA SER A 671 16.44 19.09 42.55
C SER A 671 16.34 19.57 44.00
N PRO A 672 16.34 18.68 44.98
CA PRO A 672 16.31 19.08 46.38
C PRO A 672 17.66 19.75 46.78
N GLU A 673 17.53 20.83 47.53
CA GLU A 673 18.62 21.56 48.17
C GLU A 673 19.60 20.60 48.89
N VAL A 674 20.88 20.66 48.50
CA VAL A 674 21.96 20.00 49.25
C VAL A 674 22.32 20.92 50.41
N PHE A 675 21.99 20.48 51.61
CA PHE A 675 22.49 21.03 52.87
C PHE A 675 24.01 21.12 52.87
N ARG A 676 24.56 22.34 52.95
CA ARG A 676 25.99 22.54 53.30
C ARG A 676 26.15 22.33 54.81
N VAL A 677 26.85 21.27 55.17
CA VAL A 677 27.41 21.12 56.53
C VAL A 677 28.71 21.92 56.57
N ASN A 678 28.76 22.90 57.45
CA ASN A 678 29.99 23.58 57.83
C ASN A 678 30.82 22.64 58.70
N GLU A 679 32.01 22.25 58.25
CA GLU A 679 33.07 21.80 59.16
C GLU A 679 33.84 23.01 59.66
N LYS A 680 33.78 23.24 60.96
CA LYS A 680 34.76 23.94 61.77
C LYS A 680 35.13 23.00 62.88
N SER A 681 36.39 22.65 62.93
CA SER A 681 37.41 22.26 63.91
C SER A 681 38.13 21.02 63.55
#